data_9407aa13a62561ed7341d542d925ade8
#
_entry.id   9407aa13a62561ed7341d542d925ade8
#
_cell.length_a   1.000
_cell.length_b   1.000
_cell.length_c   1.000
_cell.angle_alpha   90.00
_cell.angle_beta   90.00
_cell.angle_gamma   90.00
#
_symmetry.space_group_name_H-M   'P 1'
#
loop_
_entity.id
_entity.type
_entity.pdbx_description
1 polymer ?
#
loop_
_entity_poly.entity_id
_entity_poly.type
_entity_poly.pdbx_seq_one_letter_code
_entity_poly.pdbx_strand_id
1 'polypeptide(L)'
;METNEKQPVDLPENAFRELKPGEEYKPILSPEKVYPEVNAWSVSWGIVMAVIFSAAAAFLGLKVGQVFEAAIPIAIIAVGLSGAAKRKNALGENVIIQSIGACSGVIVAGAIFTLPALYILQAKYPELTVNFMEVFMSSLLGGILGILFLIPFRKYFVSDMHGKYPFPEATATTQVLVSGEKAGNQAKPLILAGLVGGLYDFCLSTFGWWSEVLTTRILPWGTVIANHAKMVFKVNTGAAVLGLGYIVGLKYCLIICSGSLFVWFVIIPLLGSIPGSELAAAAPEQIFTDYGRYIGIGGIAMAGVIGIIRSWGIIKGAVGLATKEFSGKNKGAIEDQAPRTQRDLSMKFIISAAVFALIITFLFFYLGVINNFMQATVAFLVVAGISFLFTTVAANAIAIVGTNPVSGMTLMTLILASVILVAVGLKGTSGMVAALVIGGVVCTALSMAGGFITDLKIGYWIGSTPRKQETWKFLGTLVSAATVGGVILILNKSYGFSGENALVAPQANAMAAVIEPLMMGQGAPWMLYGIGAILAVLLTWLNVPALAFALGMFIPLELNTPLVIGGLISWYVGSRSKDTALNKARLDKGTLLASGFIAGGALMGVVSAGMKFAGFEYTHDLSEATLQTVGLIMYLLLIAFLTISSMKAKKQD
;
A
#
# COMPACT_ATOMS: atom_id res chain seq x y z
N MET A 1 -32.50 -29.96 -20.82
CA MET A 1 -31.36 -29.71 -21.72
C MET A 1 -30.67 -28.45 -21.20
N GLU A 2 -29.64 -28.61 -20.35
CA GLU A 2 -28.82 -27.48 -19.93
C GLU A 2 -27.91 -27.15 -21.12
N THR A 3 -28.18 -26.04 -21.77
CA THR A 3 -27.24 -25.47 -22.75
C THR A 3 -25.98 -25.11 -22.04
N ASN A 4 -24.90 -25.83 -22.32
CA ASN A 4 -23.52 -25.48 -21.98
C ASN A 4 -23.15 -24.20 -22.77
N GLU A 5 -23.70 -23.05 -22.42
CA GLU A 5 -23.19 -21.78 -22.87
C GLU A 5 -21.79 -21.60 -22.24
N LYS A 6 -20.77 -21.75 -23.06
CA LYS A 6 -19.41 -21.39 -22.66
C LYS A 6 -19.44 -19.94 -22.22
N GLN A 7 -19.06 -19.69 -20.96
CA GLN A 7 -18.91 -18.32 -20.46
C GLN A 7 -17.95 -17.56 -21.39
N PRO A 8 -18.23 -16.29 -21.70
CA PRO A 8 -17.35 -15.49 -22.54
C PRO A 8 -15.96 -15.41 -21.90
N VAL A 9 -14.94 -15.61 -22.71
CA VAL A 9 -13.52 -15.67 -22.27
C VAL A 9 -12.96 -14.27 -21.98
N ASP A 10 -13.64 -13.21 -22.43
CA ASP A 10 -13.24 -11.82 -22.26
C ASP A 10 -14.42 -10.94 -21.87
N LEU A 11 -14.13 -9.80 -21.25
CA LEU A 11 -15.16 -8.80 -20.96
C LEU A 11 -15.77 -8.24 -22.24
N PRO A 12 -17.08 -7.93 -22.25
CA PRO A 12 -17.73 -7.30 -23.38
C PRO A 12 -17.04 -5.98 -23.76
N GLU A 13 -17.01 -5.65 -25.05
CA GLU A 13 -16.35 -4.46 -25.58
C GLU A 13 -16.87 -3.15 -24.94
N ASN A 14 -18.15 -3.14 -24.53
CA ASN A 14 -18.78 -2.01 -23.85
C ASN A 14 -18.43 -1.90 -22.36
N ALA A 15 -17.64 -2.80 -21.78
CA ALA A 15 -17.18 -2.71 -20.38
C ALA A 15 -16.30 -1.47 -20.11
N PHE A 16 -15.55 -1.04 -21.11
CA PHE A 16 -14.53 -0.01 -20.97
C PHE A 16 -14.86 1.35 -21.62
N ARG A 17 -16.04 1.48 -22.21
CA ARG A 17 -16.49 2.72 -22.83
C ARG A 17 -17.80 3.20 -22.26
N GLU A 18 -18.13 4.48 -22.45
CA GLU A 18 -19.44 5.00 -22.10
C GLU A 18 -20.54 4.29 -22.88
N LEU A 19 -21.63 3.96 -22.18
CA LEU A 19 -22.79 3.33 -22.80
C LEU A 19 -23.54 4.33 -23.69
N LYS A 20 -23.95 3.89 -24.85
CA LYS A 20 -24.80 4.68 -25.75
C LYS A 20 -26.21 4.84 -25.15
N PRO A 21 -26.96 5.87 -25.54
CA PRO A 21 -28.37 5.99 -25.10
C PRO A 21 -29.18 4.72 -25.42
N GLY A 22 -29.76 4.11 -24.39
CA GLY A 22 -30.52 2.85 -24.50
C GLY A 22 -29.69 1.58 -24.48
N GLU A 23 -28.37 1.67 -24.36
CA GLU A 23 -27.47 0.52 -24.19
C GLU A 23 -27.34 0.15 -22.72
N GLU A 24 -27.43 -1.13 -22.38
CA GLU A 24 -27.19 -1.65 -21.04
C GLU A 24 -25.94 -2.51 -20.99
N TYR A 25 -25.19 -2.40 -19.89
CA TYR A 25 -24.06 -3.30 -19.62
C TYR A 25 -24.57 -4.66 -19.15
N LYS A 26 -24.20 -5.73 -19.86
CA LYS A 26 -24.51 -7.11 -19.47
C LYS A 26 -23.27 -7.76 -18.86
N PRO A 27 -23.28 -8.04 -17.54
CA PRO A 27 -22.16 -8.70 -16.90
C PRO A 27 -22.04 -10.17 -17.33
N ILE A 28 -20.86 -10.77 -17.10
CA ILE A 28 -20.54 -12.16 -17.45
C ILE A 28 -21.49 -13.14 -16.74
N LEU A 29 -21.72 -12.94 -15.44
CA LEU A 29 -22.69 -13.72 -14.66
C LEU A 29 -24.05 -13.05 -14.77
N SER A 30 -24.98 -13.69 -15.46
CA SER A 30 -26.34 -13.16 -15.69
C SER A 30 -27.00 -12.70 -14.39
N PRO A 31 -27.66 -11.52 -14.37
CA PRO A 31 -28.37 -11.03 -13.19
C PRO A 31 -29.53 -11.94 -12.76
N GLU A 32 -30.09 -12.72 -13.69
CA GLU A 32 -31.27 -13.55 -13.47
C GLU A 32 -30.93 -14.92 -12.84
N LYS A 33 -29.68 -15.40 -13.02
CA LYS A 33 -29.26 -16.70 -12.50
C LYS A 33 -28.54 -16.55 -11.14
N VAL A 34 -28.73 -17.54 -10.26
CA VAL A 34 -28.00 -17.62 -8.99
C VAL A 34 -26.76 -18.46 -9.21
N TYR A 35 -25.61 -17.90 -8.84
CA TYR A 35 -24.30 -18.58 -8.92
C TYR A 35 -23.72 -18.82 -7.53
N PRO A 36 -22.86 -19.83 -7.37
CA PRO A 36 -22.09 -19.99 -6.14
C PRO A 36 -21.11 -18.82 -5.99
N GLU A 37 -21.22 -18.07 -4.92
CA GLU A 37 -20.35 -16.94 -4.60
C GLU A 37 -19.75 -17.14 -3.21
N VAL A 38 -20.60 -17.15 -2.17
CA VAL A 38 -20.21 -17.31 -0.76
C VAL A 38 -20.47 -18.72 -0.31
N ASN A 39 -19.41 -19.41 0.08
CA ASN A 39 -19.46 -20.73 0.71
C ASN A 39 -18.19 -20.96 1.55
N ALA A 40 -18.09 -22.12 2.22
CA ALA A 40 -16.93 -22.43 3.05
C ALA A 40 -15.59 -22.35 2.28
N TRP A 41 -15.56 -22.75 1.01
CA TRP A 41 -14.39 -22.67 0.16
C TRP A 41 -13.93 -21.21 -0.06
N SER A 42 -14.82 -20.36 -0.56
CA SER A 42 -14.48 -18.98 -0.89
C SER A 42 -14.11 -18.17 0.35
N VAL A 43 -14.81 -18.38 1.46
CA VAL A 43 -14.52 -17.67 2.71
C VAL A 43 -13.21 -18.13 3.33
N SER A 44 -12.96 -19.46 3.43
CA SER A 44 -11.72 -19.98 4.01
C SER A 44 -10.49 -19.54 3.22
N TRP A 45 -10.52 -19.65 1.89
CA TRP A 45 -9.40 -19.20 1.08
C TRP A 45 -9.24 -17.68 1.09
N GLY A 46 -10.34 -16.92 1.15
CA GLY A 46 -10.28 -15.47 1.34
C GLY A 46 -9.59 -15.09 2.64
N ILE A 47 -9.90 -15.76 3.76
CA ILE A 47 -9.22 -15.57 5.06
C ILE A 47 -7.74 -15.91 4.96
N VAL A 48 -7.39 -17.07 4.38
CA VAL A 48 -5.98 -17.47 4.21
C VAL A 48 -5.21 -16.44 3.41
N MET A 49 -5.77 -15.96 2.30
CA MET A 49 -5.15 -14.90 1.51
C MET A 49 -5.01 -13.60 2.29
N ALA A 50 -6.04 -13.20 3.06
CA ALA A 50 -5.98 -12.01 3.90
C ALA A 50 -4.83 -12.08 4.91
N VAL A 51 -4.63 -13.22 5.59
CA VAL A 51 -3.53 -13.42 6.55
C VAL A 51 -2.17 -13.36 5.86
N ILE A 52 -1.98 -14.18 4.82
CA ILE A 52 -0.68 -14.30 4.13
C ILE A 52 -0.25 -12.95 3.55
N PHE A 53 -1.14 -12.29 2.81
CA PHE A 53 -0.80 -11.04 2.15
C PHE A 53 -0.77 -9.83 3.11
N SER A 54 -1.51 -9.86 4.24
CA SER A 54 -1.33 -8.84 5.28
C SER A 54 0.06 -8.92 5.90
N ALA A 55 0.53 -10.12 6.21
CA ALA A 55 1.86 -10.31 6.77
C ALA A 55 2.95 -9.86 5.78
N ALA A 56 2.86 -10.31 4.54
CA ALA A 56 3.82 -9.96 3.50
C ALA A 56 3.84 -8.45 3.21
N ALA A 57 2.66 -7.83 3.04
CA ALA A 57 2.54 -6.40 2.77
C ALA A 57 3.04 -5.54 3.93
N ALA A 58 2.79 -5.94 5.20
CA ALA A 58 3.28 -5.23 6.38
C ALA A 58 4.81 -5.24 6.45
N PHE A 59 5.44 -6.40 6.25
CA PHE A 59 6.90 -6.50 6.25
C PHE A 59 7.52 -5.63 5.15
N LEU A 60 7.06 -5.79 3.91
CA LEU A 60 7.62 -5.04 2.79
C LEU A 60 7.37 -3.53 2.93
N GLY A 61 6.16 -3.15 3.33
CA GLY A 61 5.81 -1.75 3.53
C GLY A 61 6.63 -1.07 4.62
N LEU A 62 6.94 -1.78 5.71
CA LEU A 62 7.83 -1.30 6.76
C LEU A 62 9.30 -1.27 6.32
N LYS A 63 9.70 -2.15 5.41
CA LYS A 63 11.07 -2.17 4.86
C LYS A 63 11.28 -1.06 3.82
N VAL A 64 10.37 -0.90 2.87
CA VAL A 64 10.54 -0.06 1.67
C VAL A 64 9.69 1.23 1.69
N GLY A 65 8.69 1.31 2.57
CA GLY A 65 7.77 2.46 2.63
C GLY A 65 6.69 2.47 1.53
N GLN A 66 6.56 1.37 0.78
CA GLN A 66 5.54 1.19 -0.25
C GLN A 66 4.70 -0.04 0.07
N VAL A 67 3.39 0.09 0.02
CA VAL A 67 2.49 -1.04 0.17
C VAL A 67 2.15 -1.60 -1.19
N PHE A 68 2.24 -2.90 -1.27
CA PHE A 68 1.88 -3.67 -2.44
C PHE A 68 0.40 -4.07 -2.36
N GLU A 69 -0.36 -3.72 -3.37
CA GLU A 69 -1.74 -4.17 -3.49
C GLU A 69 -1.79 -5.58 -4.07
N ALA A 70 -2.39 -6.50 -3.31
CA ALA A 70 -2.34 -7.93 -3.59
C ALA A 70 -3.53 -8.44 -4.44
N ALA A 71 -4.39 -7.56 -4.97
CA ALA A 71 -5.61 -7.93 -5.67
C ALA A 71 -5.34 -8.88 -6.86
N ILE A 72 -4.36 -8.56 -7.71
CA ILE A 72 -4.00 -9.38 -8.87
C ILE A 72 -3.40 -10.74 -8.46
N PRO A 73 -2.37 -10.83 -7.59
CA PRO A 73 -1.85 -12.11 -7.13
C PRO A 73 -2.91 -12.99 -6.46
N ILE A 74 -3.76 -12.41 -5.64
CA ILE A 74 -4.85 -13.16 -4.99
C ILE A 74 -5.83 -13.70 -6.03
N ALA A 75 -6.20 -12.90 -7.04
CA ALA A 75 -7.06 -13.35 -8.13
C ALA A 75 -6.45 -14.54 -8.89
N ILE A 76 -5.14 -14.48 -9.21
CA ILE A 76 -4.41 -15.57 -9.89
C ILE A 76 -4.43 -16.85 -9.03
N ILE A 77 -4.13 -16.71 -7.74
CA ILE A 77 -4.14 -17.85 -6.82
C ILE A 77 -5.55 -18.42 -6.68
N ALA A 78 -6.59 -17.58 -6.55
CA ALA A 78 -7.99 -18.02 -6.44
C ALA A 78 -8.41 -18.84 -7.67
N VAL A 79 -8.11 -18.36 -8.87
CA VAL A 79 -8.37 -19.09 -10.12
C VAL A 79 -7.56 -20.38 -10.19
N GLY A 80 -6.26 -20.34 -9.84
CA GLY A 80 -5.40 -21.51 -9.81
C GLY A 80 -5.89 -22.61 -8.87
N LEU A 81 -6.31 -22.24 -7.65
CA LEU A 81 -6.87 -23.15 -6.65
C LEU A 81 -8.20 -23.75 -7.10
N SER A 82 -9.09 -22.92 -7.66
CA SER A 82 -10.38 -23.38 -8.19
C SER A 82 -10.21 -24.33 -9.36
N GLY A 83 -9.24 -24.05 -10.24
CA GLY A 83 -8.88 -24.94 -11.36
C GLY A 83 -8.29 -26.27 -10.88
N ALA A 84 -7.36 -26.26 -9.92
CA ALA A 84 -6.76 -27.46 -9.34
C ALA A 84 -7.82 -28.32 -8.62
N ALA A 85 -8.78 -27.70 -7.94
CA ALA A 85 -9.89 -28.38 -7.30
C ALA A 85 -11.02 -28.75 -8.28
N LYS A 86 -10.88 -28.48 -9.57
CA LYS A 86 -11.87 -28.75 -10.63
C LYS A 86 -13.27 -28.23 -10.31
N ARG A 87 -13.34 -27.03 -9.70
CA ARG A 87 -14.61 -26.42 -9.32
C ARG A 87 -15.34 -25.87 -10.54
N LYS A 88 -16.63 -26.21 -10.65
CA LYS A 88 -17.48 -25.68 -11.72
C LYS A 88 -18.09 -24.33 -11.30
N ASN A 89 -18.22 -23.40 -12.25
CA ASN A 89 -18.81 -22.07 -12.03
C ASN A 89 -18.14 -21.27 -10.88
N ALA A 90 -16.81 -21.40 -10.75
CA ALA A 90 -16.05 -20.83 -9.63
C ALA A 90 -15.84 -19.31 -9.73
N LEU A 91 -16.22 -18.65 -10.83
CA LEU A 91 -15.95 -17.23 -11.05
C LEU A 91 -16.51 -16.33 -9.92
N GLY A 92 -17.74 -16.59 -9.47
CA GLY A 92 -18.32 -15.86 -8.34
C GLY A 92 -17.59 -16.12 -7.01
N GLU A 93 -17.16 -17.38 -6.78
CA GLU A 93 -16.36 -17.75 -5.60
C GLU A 93 -15.00 -17.04 -5.62
N ASN A 94 -14.34 -16.98 -6.78
CA ASN A 94 -13.04 -16.34 -6.95
C ASN A 94 -13.10 -14.83 -6.71
N VAL A 95 -14.20 -14.17 -7.08
CA VAL A 95 -14.46 -12.75 -6.74
C VAL A 95 -14.52 -12.56 -5.22
N ILE A 96 -15.18 -13.44 -4.49
CA ILE A 96 -15.27 -13.35 -3.03
C ILE A 96 -13.90 -13.62 -2.38
N ILE A 97 -13.15 -14.63 -2.85
CA ILE A 97 -11.78 -14.88 -2.36
C ILE A 97 -10.92 -13.64 -2.56
N GLN A 98 -10.97 -13.05 -3.76
CA GLN A 98 -10.22 -11.85 -4.08
C GLN A 98 -10.65 -10.67 -3.20
N SER A 99 -11.93 -10.41 -3.04
CA SER A 99 -12.44 -9.27 -2.27
C SER A 99 -12.12 -9.37 -0.77
N ILE A 100 -12.23 -10.57 -0.16
CA ILE A 100 -11.82 -10.78 1.23
C ILE A 100 -10.29 -10.64 1.36
N GLY A 101 -9.54 -11.28 0.47
CA GLY A 101 -8.09 -11.28 0.50
C GLY A 101 -7.48 -9.89 0.26
N ALA A 102 -8.08 -9.08 -0.62
CA ALA A 102 -7.63 -7.72 -0.93
C ALA A 102 -7.74 -6.76 0.27
N CYS A 103 -8.46 -7.11 1.36
CA CYS A 103 -8.39 -6.37 2.61
C CYS A 103 -6.95 -6.25 3.14
N SER A 104 -6.10 -7.22 2.81
CA SER A 104 -4.70 -7.26 3.26
C SER A 104 -3.94 -5.98 2.91
N GLY A 105 -3.86 -5.62 1.63
CA GLY A 105 -3.11 -4.44 1.18
C GLY A 105 -3.66 -3.14 1.75
N VAL A 106 -4.98 -2.99 1.75
CA VAL A 106 -5.62 -1.72 2.16
C VAL A 106 -5.58 -1.49 3.67
N ILE A 107 -5.78 -2.52 4.50
CA ILE A 107 -5.64 -2.39 5.96
C ILE A 107 -4.19 -2.16 6.35
N VAL A 108 -3.27 -2.88 5.72
CA VAL A 108 -1.84 -2.70 5.95
C VAL A 108 -1.39 -1.29 5.59
N ALA A 109 -1.80 -0.75 4.44
CA ALA A 109 -1.44 0.62 4.03
C ALA A 109 -1.91 1.65 5.07
N GLY A 110 -3.11 1.47 5.62
CA GLY A 110 -3.60 2.33 6.70
C GLY A 110 -2.78 2.22 7.99
N ALA A 111 -2.49 1.00 8.42
CA ALA A 111 -1.87 0.73 9.70
C ALA A 111 -0.37 1.08 9.74
N ILE A 112 0.41 0.63 8.75
CA ILE A 112 1.88 0.72 8.82
C ILE A 112 2.42 2.13 8.56
N PHE A 113 1.62 3.03 8.01
CA PHE A 113 2.07 4.40 7.77
C PHE A 113 2.05 5.26 9.04
N THR A 114 1.22 4.90 10.02
CA THR A 114 1.04 5.69 11.25
C THR A 114 1.43 4.94 12.52
N LEU A 115 0.91 3.73 12.70
CA LEU A 115 0.95 3.06 13.99
C LEU A 115 2.36 2.63 14.44
N PRO A 116 3.31 2.24 13.57
CA PRO A 116 4.69 2.00 13.98
C PRO A 116 5.41 3.24 14.51
N ALA A 117 4.91 4.46 14.18
CA ALA A 117 5.43 5.70 14.76
C ALA A 117 5.26 5.75 16.29
N LEU A 118 4.25 5.07 16.83
CA LEU A 118 4.08 4.91 18.28
C LEU A 118 5.29 4.21 18.92
N TYR A 119 5.78 3.14 18.30
CA TYR A 119 6.95 2.40 18.78
C TYR A 119 8.25 3.19 18.59
N ILE A 120 8.35 3.99 17.52
CA ILE A 120 9.49 4.90 17.29
C ILE A 120 9.55 5.95 18.39
N LEU A 121 8.42 6.56 18.72
CA LEU A 121 8.32 7.55 19.80
C LEU A 121 8.50 6.92 21.18
N GLN A 122 8.01 5.69 21.39
CA GLN A 122 8.25 4.95 22.64
C GLN A 122 9.73 4.71 22.93
N ALA A 123 10.54 4.46 21.91
CA ALA A 123 11.99 4.32 22.08
C ALA A 123 12.63 5.61 22.58
N LYS A 124 12.05 6.78 22.26
CA LYS A 124 12.53 8.11 22.70
C LYS A 124 11.88 8.57 23.99
N TYR A 125 10.61 8.23 24.20
CA TYR A 125 9.79 8.57 25.37
C TYR A 125 9.29 7.29 26.05
N PRO A 126 10.05 6.70 26.98
CA PRO A 126 9.71 5.41 27.61
C PRO A 126 8.38 5.39 28.39
N GLU A 127 7.85 6.56 28.76
CA GLU A 127 6.54 6.70 29.38
C GLU A 127 5.36 6.40 28.42
N LEU A 128 5.61 6.37 27.11
CA LEU A 128 4.61 5.95 26.13
C LEU A 128 4.39 4.44 26.22
N THR A 129 3.17 4.05 26.52
CA THR A 129 2.76 2.64 26.46
C THR A 129 1.99 2.40 25.18
N VAL A 130 2.46 1.47 24.35
CA VAL A 130 1.79 1.06 23.12
C VAL A 130 1.19 -0.31 23.31
N ASN A 131 -0.13 -0.40 23.21
CA ASN A 131 -0.88 -1.62 23.38
C ASN A 131 -1.30 -2.22 22.02
N PHE A 132 -1.26 -3.54 21.89
CA PHE A 132 -1.79 -4.24 20.71
C PHE A 132 -3.22 -3.80 20.37
N MET A 133 -4.06 -3.58 21.41
CA MET A 133 -5.45 -3.15 21.23
C MET A 133 -5.59 -1.79 20.53
N GLU A 134 -4.68 -0.84 20.77
CA GLU A 134 -4.70 0.47 20.12
C GLU A 134 -4.44 0.31 18.61
N VAL A 135 -3.46 -0.51 18.24
CA VAL A 135 -3.12 -0.80 16.85
C VAL A 135 -4.25 -1.56 16.14
N PHE A 136 -4.76 -2.60 16.79
CA PHE A 136 -5.83 -3.44 16.26
C PHE A 136 -7.14 -2.64 16.08
N MET A 137 -7.60 -1.95 17.14
CA MET A 137 -8.85 -1.19 17.11
C MET A 137 -8.79 0.00 16.14
N SER A 138 -7.65 0.69 16.07
CA SER A 138 -7.45 1.78 15.12
C SER A 138 -7.62 1.28 13.67
N SER A 139 -6.98 0.17 13.32
CA SER A 139 -7.06 -0.44 12.00
C SER A 139 -8.47 -1.00 11.70
N LEU A 140 -9.08 -1.66 12.69
CA LEU A 140 -10.41 -2.26 12.55
C LEU A 140 -11.49 -1.18 12.36
N LEU A 141 -11.53 -0.19 13.24
CA LEU A 141 -12.52 0.89 13.19
C LEU A 141 -12.36 1.72 11.92
N GLY A 142 -11.12 2.04 11.53
CA GLY A 142 -10.85 2.70 10.27
C GLY A 142 -11.38 1.91 9.08
N GLY A 143 -11.08 0.61 9.00
CA GLY A 143 -11.57 -0.26 7.94
C GLY A 143 -13.09 -0.35 7.87
N ILE A 144 -13.77 -0.50 9.03
CA ILE A 144 -15.23 -0.52 9.13
C ILE A 144 -15.85 0.80 8.67
N LEU A 145 -15.33 1.94 9.13
CA LEU A 145 -15.79 3.26 8.71
C LEU A 145 -15.58 3.47 7.22
N GLY A 146 -14.44 3.04 6.66
CA GLY A 146 -14.16 3.12 5.22
C GLY A 146 -15.17 2.35 4.37
N ILE A 147 -15.57 1.14 4.80
CA ILE A 147 -16.60 0.35 4.14
C ILE A 147 -17.95 1.07 4.20
N LEU A 148 -18.37 1.45 5.41
CA LEU A 148 -19.71 2.03 5.63
C LEU A 148 -19.89 3.38 4.96
N PHE A 149 -18.85 4.22 4.92
CA PHE A 149 -18.89 5.53 4.26
C PHE A 149 -18.83 5.42 2.74
N LEU A 150 -18.25 4.33 2.20
CA LEU A 150 -18.16 4.14 0.75
C LEU A 150 -19.43 3.59 0.11
N ILE A 151 -20.11 2.62 0.75
CA ILE A 151 -21.25 1.91 0.15
C ILE A 151 -22.31 2.86 -0.46
N PRO A 152 -22.70 3.98 0.19
CA PRO A 152 -23.67 4.92 -0.39
C PRO A 152 -23.26 5.50 -1.75
N PHE A 153 -21.94 5.58 -2.01
CA PHE A 153 -21.40 6.12 -3.27
C PHE A 153 -21.09 5.04 -4.32
N ARG A 154 -21.25 3.75 -3.99
CA ARG A 154 -20.96 2.65 -4.90
C ARG A 154 -21.64 2.82 -6.27
N LYS A 155 -22.95 3.05 -6.25
CA LYS A 155 -23.74 3.17 -7.49
C LYS A 155 -23.17 4.26 -8.40
N TYR A 156 -22.86 5.41 -7.84
CA TYR A 156 -22.29 6.52 -8.59
C TYR A 156 -20.96 6.14 -9.25
N PHE A 157 -19.97 5.67 -8.49
CA PHE A 157 -18.63 5.40 -9.04
C PHE A 157 -18.62 4.18 -9.98
N VAL A 158 -19.38 3.15 -9.66
CA VAL A 158 -19.29 1.84 -10.32
C VAL A 158 -20.21 1.75 -11.54
N SER A 159 -21.47 2.22 -11.40
CA SER A 159 -22.52 2.08 -12.39
C SER A 159 -22.80 3.37 -13.16
N ASP A 160 -23.12 4.48 -12.46
CA ASP A 160 -23.54 5.71 -13.13
C ASP A 160 -22.38 6.38 -13.93
N MET A 161 -21.14 6.16 -13.49
CA MET A 161 -19.93 6.61 -14.18
C MET A 161 -19.28 5.51 -15.02
N HIS A 162 -20.08 4.56 -15.52
CA HIS A 162 -19.61 3.49 -16.38
C HIS A 162 -18.87 4.03 -17.62
N GLY A 163 -17.68 3.52 -17.88
CA GLY A 163 -16.83 3.92 -19.00
C GLY A 163 -16.12 5.27 -18.86
N LYS A 164 -16.51 6.12 -17.87
CA LYS A 164 -15.83 7.41 -17.62
C LYS A 164 -14.58 7.26 -16.79
N TYR A 165 -14.54 6.29 -15.89
CA TYR A 165 -13.39 6.00 -15.05
C TYR A 165 -12.69 4.73 -15.52
N PRO A 166 -11.35 4.77 -15.74
CA PRO A 166 -10.60 3.64 -16.30
C PRO A 166 -10.45 2.47 -15.33
N PHE A 167 -10.44 2.68 -14.02
CA PHE A 167 -10.22 1.66 -13.00
C PHE A 167 -9.10 0.67 -13.36
N PRO A 168 -7.85 1.12 -13.53
CA PRO A 168 -6.80 0.30 -14.16
C PRO A 168 -6.52 -1.00 -13.41
N GLU A 169 -6.53 -0.98 -12.08
CA GLU A 169 -6.30 -2.17 -11.26
C GLU A 169 -7.50 -3.14 -11.32
N ALA A 170 -8.73 -2.62 -11.23
CA ALA A 170 -9.93 -3.44 -11.37
C ALA A 170 -9.98 -4.10 -12.76
N THR A 171 -9.58 -3.39 -13.81
CA THR A 171 -9.51 -3.92 -15.17
C THR A 171 -8.55 -5.11 -15.24
N ALA A 172 -7.33 -4.95 -14.75
CA ALA A 172 -6.33 -6.01 -14.74
C ALA A 172 -6.77 -7.23 -13.92
N THR A 173 -7.31 -7.00 -12.72
CA THR A 173 -7.79 -8.07 -11.84
C THR A 173 -8.98 -8.81 -12.44
N THR A 174 -9.92 -8.08 -13.06
CA THR A 174 -11.09 -8.69 -13.71
C THR A 174 -10.67 -9.56 -14.89
N GLN A 175 -9.73 -9.10 -15.72
CA GLN A 175 -9.19 -9.89 -16.84
C GLN A 175 -8.57 -11.21 -16.35
N VAL A 176 -7.84 -11.19 -15.25
CA VAL A 176 -7.29 -12.39 -14.61
C VAL A 176 -8.39 -13.34 -14.17
N LEU A 177 -9.41 -12.85 -13.46
CA LEU A 177 -10.52 -13.67 -12.96
C LEU A 177 -11.31 -14.32 -14.10
N VAL A 178 -11.56 -13.58 -15.18
CA VAL A 178 -12.35 -14.04 -16.33
C VAL A 178 -11.58 -15.01 -17.23
N SER A 179 -10.26 -14.83 -17.37
CA SER A 179 -9.43 -15.69 -18.22
C SER A 179 -9.40 -17.17 -17.78
N GLY A 180 -9.86 -17.49 -16.58
CA GLY A 180 -10.15 -18.84 -16.10
C GLY A 180 -9.03 -19.85 -16.28
N GLU A 181 -9.17 -20.80 -17.23
CA GLU A 181 -8.17 -21.86 -17.51
C GLU A 181 -6.81 -21.29 -17.93
N LYS A 182 -6.77 -20.17 -18.66
CA LYS A 182 -5.51 -19.48 -19.01
C LYS A 182 -4.82 -18.91 -17.77
N ALA A 183 -5.59 -18.40 -16.79
CA ALA A 183 -5.04 -17.88 -15.53
C ALA A 183 -4.43 -18.99 -14.65
N GLY A 184 -4.95 -20.20 -14.68
CA GLY A 184 -4.33 -21.36 -14.00
C GLY A 184 -2.90 -21.64 -14.47
N ASN A 185 -2.61 -21.44 -15.76
CA ASN A 185 -1.25 -21.53 -16.29
C ASN A 185 -0.37 -20.33 -15.90
N GLN A 186 -0.96 -19.16 -15.59
CA GLN A 186 -0.25 -17.99 -15.10
C GLN A 186 0.11 -18.11 -13.61
N ALA A 187 -0.58 -18.94 -12.83
CA ALA A 187 -0.23 -19.20 -11.44
C ALA A 187 1.14 -19.89 -11.29
N LYS A 188 1.55 -20.72 -12.24
CA LYS A 188 2.84 -21.43 -12.19
C LYS A 188 4.05 -20.48 -12.16
N PRO A 189 4.17 -19.48 -13.07
CA PRO A 189 5.26 -18.50 -12.99
C PRO A 189 5.26 -17.70 -11.69
N LEU A 190 4.09 -17.30 -11.20
CA LEU A 190 3.93 -16.57 -9.95
C LEU A 190 4.44 -17.39 -8.75
N ILE A 191 3.98 -18.65 -8.62
CA ILE A 191 4.36 -19.54 -7.52
C ILE A 191 5.86 -19.87 -7.61
N LEU A 192 6.36 -20.21 -8.81
CA LEU A 192 7.78 -20.51 -8.99
C LEU A 192 8.66 -19.31 -8.60
N ALA A 193 8.29 -18.11 -9.06
CA ALA A 193 9.02 -16.90 -8.70
C ALA A 193 8.89 -16.58 -7.21
N GLY A 194 7.72 -16.85 -6.61
CA GLY A 194 7.51 -16.74 -5.17
C GLY A 194 8.42 -17.66 -4.35
N LEU A 195 8.60 -18.88 -4.81
CA LEU A 195 9.54 -19.84 -4.20
C LEU A 195 10.99 -19.40 -4.38
N VAL A 196 11.39 -18.99 -5.58
CA VAL A 196 12.77 -18.55 -5.87
C VAL A 196 13.10 -17.28 -5.10
N GLY A 197 12.26 -16.24 -5.20
CA GLY A 197 12.46 -14.97 -4.48
C GLY A 197 12.33 -15.13 -2.97
N GLY A 198 11.40 -15.97 -2.51
CA GLY A 198 11.22 -16.27 -1.10
C GLY A 198 12.41 -17.00 -0.49
N LEU A 199 12.92 -18.06 -1.14
CA LEU A 199 14.12 -18.76 -0.68
C LEU A 199 15.35 -17.86 -0.71
N TYR A 200 15.48 -17.03 -1.74
CA TYR A 200 16.55 -16.05 -1.86
C TYR A 200 16.53 -15.07 -0.68
N ASP A 201 15.42 -14.39 -0.44
CA ASP A 201 15.29 -13.42 0.66
C ASP A 201 15.33 -14.10 2.03
N PHE A 202 14.90 -15.37 2.15
CA PHE A 202 15.03 -16.14 3.38
C PHE A 202 16.49 -16.45 3.73
N CYS A 203 17.29 -16.91 2.75
CA CYS A 203 18.71 -17.14 2.95
C CYS A 203 19.46 -15.84 3.28
N LEU A 204 19.07 -14.75 2.64
CA LEU A 204 19.62 -13.42 2.89
C LEU A 204 19.31 -12.95 4.33
N SER A 205 18.05 -12.95 4.73
CA SER A 205 17.59 -12.32 5.98
C SER A 205 17.76 -13.21 7.22
N THR A 206 17.73 -14.55 7.06
CA THR A 206 17.82 -15.51 8.17
C THR A 206 19.26 -15.94 8.43
N PHE A 207 19.98 -16.33 7.37
CA PHE A 207 21.32 -16.88 7.50
C PHE A 207 22.42 -15.87 7.19
N GLY A 208 22.10 -14.74 6.54
CA GLY A 208 23.10 -13.74 6.16
C GLY A 208 24.19 -14.28 5.25
N TRP A 209 23.91 -15.30 4.40
CA TRP A 209 24.91 -15.93 3.54
C TRP A 209 25.55 -14.98 2.54
N TRP A 210 24.92 -13.83 2.31
CA TRP A 210 25.47 -12.70 1.57
C TRP A 210 24.94 -11.37 2.10
N SER A 211 25.59 -10.27 1.72
CA SER A 211 25.21 -8.94 2.17
C SER A 211 23.90 -8.47 1.56
N GLU A 212 23.01 -7.94 2.41
CA GLU A 212 21.75 -7.33 1.96
C GLU A 212 21.99 -6.00 1.23
N VAL A 213 23.07 -5.28 1.59
CA VAL A 213 23.39 -3.98 1.01
C VAL A 213 24.79 -4.01 0.43
N LEU A 214 24.91 -3.84 -0.87
CA LEU A 214 26.19 -3.60 -1.53
C LEU A 214 26.56 -2.12 -1.36
N THR A 215 27.78 -1.84 -0.94
CA THR A 215 28.26 -0.48 -0.72
C THR A 215 29.63 -0.23 -1.34
N THR A 216 29.82 0.97 -1.87
CA THR A 216 31.13 1.39 -2.36
C THR A 216 32.19 1.56 -1.27
N ARG A 217 31.79 1.61 0.00
CA ARG A 217 32.71 1.72 1.14
C ARG A 217 33.70 0.55 1.28
N ILE A 218 33.36 -0.61 0.72
CA ILE A 218 34.26 -1.78 0.76
C ILE A 218 35.51 -1.59 -0.12
N LEU A 219 35.43 -0.67 -1.08
CA LEU A 219 36.52 -0.36 -1.98
C LEU A 219 37.39 0.78 -1.35
N PRO A 220 38.73 0.68 -1.37
CA PRO A 220 39.59 1.70 -0.78
C PRO A 220 39.31 3.13 -1.28
N TRP A 221 39.07 3.28 -2.59
CA TRP A 221 38.70 4.56 -3.19
C TRP A 221 37.32 5.05 -2.72
N GLY A 222 36.36 4.11 -2.52
CA GLY A 222 35.02 4.44 -2.06
C GLY A 222 35.01 4.97 -0.63
N THR A 223 35.85 4.42 0.26
CA THR A 223 36.05 4.93 1.62
C THR A 223 36.61 6.34 1.61
N VAL A 224 37.59 6.62 0.75
CA VAL A 224 38.17 7.97 0.58
C VAL A 224 37.09 8.97 0.14
N ILE A 225 36.30 8.62 -0.87
CA ILE A 225 35.20 9.47 -1.35
C ILE A 225 34.14 9.69 -0.26
N ALA A 226 33.77 8.65 0.48
CA ALA A 226 32.80 8.76 1.57
C ALA A 226 33.26 9.72 2.68
N ASN A 227 34.54 9.70 3.02
CA ASN A 227 35.10 10.53 4.08
C ASN A 227 35.33 11.99 3.64
N HIS A 228 35.86 12.20 2.44
CA HIS A 228 36.21 13.54 1.95
C HIS A 228 35.06 14.23 1.20
N ALA A 229 34.39 13.54 0.26
CA ALA A 229 33.30 14.09 -0.54
C ALA A 229 31.92 13.81 0.04
N LYS A 230 31.83 13.05 1.13
CA LYS A 230 30.56 12.65 1.76
C LYS A 230 29.60 11.91 0.83
N MET A 231 30.12 11.22 -0.19
CA MET A 231 29.34 10.48 -1.18
C MET A 231 29.49 8.98 -0.95
N VAL A 232 28.36 8.27 -0.89
CA VAL A 232 28.31 6.80 -0.79
C VAL A 232 27.25 6.29 -1.73
N PHE A 233 27.59 5.27 -2.52
CA PHE A 233 26.59 4.55 -3.34
C PHE A 233 26.28 3.21 -2.71
N LYS A 234 24.98 2.89 -2.62
CA LYS A 234 24.46 1.68 -1.98
C LYS A 234 23.34 1.07 -2.81
N VAL A 235 23.24 -0.27 -2.81
CA VAL A 235 22.19 -1.05 -3.51
C VAL A 235 21.73 -2.18 -2.61
N ASN A 236 20.43 -2.29 -2.36
CA ASN A 236 19.85 -3.44 -1.68
C ASN A 236 19.69 -4.61 -2.67
N THR A 237 20.04 -5.82 -2.25
CA THR A 237 20.02 -7.01 -3.09
C THR A 237 18.75 -7.84 -2.98
N GLY A 238 17.75 -7.40 -2.23
CA GLY A 238 16.51 -8.15 -1.98
C GLY A 238 15.66 -8.38 -3.23
N ALA A 239 15.13 -9.58 -3.36
CA ALA A 239 14.29 -9.99 -4.48
C ALA A 239 12.97 -9.19 -4.52
N ALA A 240 12.37 -8.95 -3.35
CA ALA A 240 11.13 -8.20 -3.24
C ALA A 240 11.28 -6.75 -3.75
N VAL A 241 12.40 -6.09 -3.45
CA VAL A 241 12.66 -4.70 -3.87
C VAL A 241 12.91 -4.63 -5.38
N LEU A 242 13.66 -5.59 -5.94
CA LEU A 242 13.86 -5.72 -7.40
C LEU A 242 12.52 -5.91 -8.12
N GLY A 243 11.66 -6.80 -7.61
CA GLY A 243 10.32 -7.05 -8.14
C GLY A 243 9.44 -5.80 -8.11
N LEU A 244 9.49 -5.04 -7.02
CA LEU A 244 8.76 -3.78 -6.90
C LEU A 244 9.17 -2.79 -8.00
N GLY A 245 10.47 -2.65 -8.26
CA GLY A 245 10.99 -1.80 -9.34
C GLY A 245 10.46 -2.20 -10.72
N TYR A 246 10.34 -3.49 -10.99
CA TYR A 246 9.77 -3.99 -12.24
C TYR A 246 8.31 -3.55 -12.43
N ILE A 247 7.49 -3.64 -11.38
CA ILE A 247 6.06 -3.30 -11.41
C ILE A 247 5.85 -1.78 -11.50
N VAL A 248 6.59 -1.01 -10.72
CA VAL A 248 6.51 0.47 -10.69
C VAL A 248 6.87 1.08 -12.04
N GLY A 249 7.79 0.45 -12.76
CA GLY A 249 8.23 0.87 -14.09
C GLY A 249 9.28 1.98 -14.07
N LEU A 250 10.06 2.04 -15.15
CA LEU A 250 11.28 2.84 -15.24
C LEU A 250 11.07 4.33 -14.95
N LYS A 251 10.01 4.92 -15.48
CA LYS A 251 9.76 6.37 -15.34
C LYS A 251 9.63 6.80 -13.89
N TYR A 252 8.79 6.12 -13.10
CA TYR A 252 8.60 6.45 -11.69
C TYR A 252 9.81 6.06 -10.84
N CYS A 253 10.45 4.93 -11.13
CA CYS A 253 11.68 4.52 -10.46
C CYS A 253 12.80 5.55 -10.62
N LEU A 254 12.97 6.13 -11.83
CA LEU A 254 13.93 7.20 -12.08
C LEU A 254 13.60 8.46 -11.27
N ILE A 255 12.33 8.85 -11.18
CA ILE A 255 11.92 10.03 -10.41
C ILE A 255 12.21 9.81 -8.91
N ILE A 256 11.85 8.66 -8.36
CA ILE A 256 12.13 8.33 -6.95
C ILE A 256 13.64 8.32 -6.70
N CYS A 257 14.39 7.61 -7.53
CA CYS A 257 15.84 7.51 -7.36
C CYS A 257 16.54 8.87 -7.56
N SER A 258 16.05 9.73 -8.44
CA SER A 258 16.59 11.09 -8.61
C SER A 258 16.47 11.93 -7.34
N GLY A 259 15.39 11.74 -6.56
CA GLY A 259 15.26 12.35 -5.22
C GLY A 259 16.34 11.87 -4.26
N SER A 260 16.63 10.57 -4.23
CA SER A 260 17.73 10.01 -3.42
C SER A 260 19.09 10.53 -3.89
N LEU A 261 19.35 10.50 -5.20
CA LEU A 261 20.61 10.99 -5.75
C LEU A 261 20.81 12.48 -5.44
N PHE A 262 19.75 13.28 -5.47
CA PHE A 262 19.80 14.68 -5.11
C PHE A 262 20.23 14.87 -3.66
N VAL A 263 19.69 14.09 -2.71
CA VAL A 263 20.11 14.19 -1.30
C VAL A 263 21.52 13.65 -1.10
N TRP A 264 21.83 12.46 -1.60
CA TRP A 264 23.09 11.77 -1.33
C TRP A 264 24.30 12.32 -2.09
N PHE A 265 24.08 12.95 -3.26
CA PHE A 265 25.17 13.46 -4.09
C PHE A 265 25.19 15.00 -4.25
N VAL A 266 24.18 15.70 -3.72
CA VAL A 266 24.15 17.17 -3.73
C VAL A 266 24.02 17.72 -2.30
N ILE A 267 22.95 17.38 -1.58
CA ILE A 267 22.66 17.98 -0.27
C ILE A 267 23.68 17.55 0.79
N ILE A 268 23.95 16.25 0.93
CA ILE A 268 24.89 15.73 1.94
C ILE A 268 26.32 16.25 1.70
N PRO A 269 26.88 16.21 0.48
CA PRO A 269 28.17 16.83 0.20
C PRO A 269 28.22 18.33 0.49
N LEU A 270 27.18 19.08 0.12
CA LEU A 270 27.11 20.52 0.42
C LEU A 270 27.14 20.79 1.94
N LEU A 271 26.33 20.08 2.71
CA LEU A 271 26.31 20.22 4.16
C LEU A 271 27.63 19.78 4.81
N GLY A 272 28.21 18.68 4.35
CA GLY A 272 29.49 18.17 4.83
C GLY A 272 30.70 19.00 4.42
N SER A 273 30.57 19.90 3.43
CA SER A 273 31.64 20.80 3.00
C SER A 273 31.71 22.13 3.76
N ILE A 274 30.81 22.38 4.72
CA ILE A 274 30.79 23.61 5.50
C ILE A 274 31.98 23.61 6.48
N PRO A 275 33.01 24.49 6.30
CA PRO A 275 34.19 24.47 7.12
C PRO A 275 33.87 24.83 8.58
N GLY A 276 34.45 24.08 9.53
CA GLY A 276 34.27 24.34 10.96
C GLY A 276 32.94 23.89 11.54
N SER A 277 32.07 23.25 10.74
CA SER A 277 30.84 22.63 11.25
C SER A 277 31.08 21.21 11.76
N GLU A 278 30.30 20.77 12.74
CA GLU A 278 30.32 19.38 13.21
C GLU A 278 29.98 18.39 12.07
N LEU A 279 29.28 18.86 11.04
CA LEU A 279 28.90 18.07 9.86
C LEU A 279 30.10 17.67 8.99
N ALA A 280 31.17 18.45 9.01
CA ALA A 280 32.42 18.10 8.29
C ALA A 280 33.05 16.81 8.82
N ALA A 281 32.90 16.52 10.11
CA ALA A 281 33.37 15.29 10.76
C ALA A 281 32.33 14.14 10.70
N ALA A 282 31.02 14.47 10.52
CA ALA A 282 29.95 13.50 10.55
C ALA A 282 29.97 12.53 9.35
N ALA A 283 29.51 11.30 9.56
CA ALA A 283 29.32 10.33 8.48
C ALA A 283 28.16 10.76 7.55
N PRO A 284 28.22 10.43 6.25
CA PRO A 284 27.13 10.75 5.30
C PRO A 284 25.75 10.26 5.76
N GLU A 285 25.70 9.08 6.38
CA GLU A 285 24.48 8.47 6.91
C GLU A 285 23.87 9.30 8.06
N GLN A 286 24.72 9.87 8.91
CA GLN A 286 24.27 10.75 9.99
C GLN A 286 23.72 12.06 9.43
N ILE A 287 24.41 12.68 8.47
CA ILE A 287 23.90 13.89 7.80
C ILE A 287 22.57 13.62 7.10
N PHE A 288 22.42 12.44 6.50
CA PHE A 288 21.15 12.02 5.92
C PHE A 288 20.03 11.95 6.96
N THR A 289 20.30 11.32 8.09
CA THR A 289 19.30 11.12 9.16
C THR A 289 18.90 12.43 9.81
N ASP A 290 19.86 13.32 10.08
CA ASP A 290 19.66 14.53 10.87
C ASP A 290 19.20 15.72 10.01
N TYR A 291 19.45 15.71 8.69
CA TYR A 291 19.12 16.83 7.79
C TYR A 291 18.39 16.40 6.52
N GLY A 292 18.93 15.45 5.76
CA GLY A 292 18.39 15.06 4.46
C GLY A 292 16.94 14.58 4.51
N ARG A 293 16.60 13.75 5.49
CA ARG A 293 15.24 13.24 5.71
C ARG A 293 14.23 14.35 5.96
N TYR A 294 14.58 15.39 6.71
CA TYR A 294 13.65 16.48 7.02
C TYR A 294 13.27 17.30 5.78
N ILE A 295 14.18 17.45 4.82
CA ILE A 295 13.87 18.06 3.53
C ILE A 295 12.85 17.18 2.78
N GLY A 296 13.07 15.86 2.76
CA GLY A 296 12.13 14.89 2.19
C GLY A 296 10.73 14.97 2.82
N ILE A 297 10.64 15.07 4.16
CA ILE A 297 9.38 15.21 4.90
C ILE A 297 8.63 16.48 4.47
N GLY A 298 9.32 17.62 4.40
CA GLY A 298 8.73 18.88 3.94
C GLY A 298 8.18 18.77 2.51
N GLY A 299 8.91 18.08 1.63
CA GLY A 299 8.48 17.79 0.26
C GLY A 299 7.23 16.91 0.21
N ILE A 300 7.18 15.83 1.01
CA ILE A 300 6.01 14.93 1.10
C ILE A 300 4.79 15.69 1.61
N ALA A 301 4.95 16.49 2.67
CA ALA A 301 3.87 17.29 3.24
C ALA A 301 3.28 18.27 2.22
N MET A 302 4.12 19.03 1.54
CA MET A 302 3.67 19.99 0.52
C MET A 302 3.05 19.29 -0.70
N ALA A 303 3.61 18.17 -1.14
CA ALA A 303 3.01 17.38 -2.22
C ALA A 303 1.62 16.86 -1.84
N GLY A 304 1.41 16.48 -0.57
CA GLY A 304 0.10 16.13 -0.02
C GLY A 304 -0.89 17.30 -0.08
N VAL A 305 -0.48 18.50 0.36
CA VAL A 305 -1.29 19.74 0.26
C VAL A 305 -1.68 20.04 -1.18
N ILE A 306 -0.71 20.00 -2.09
CA ILE A 306 -0.95 20.24 -3.52
C ILE A 306 -1.93 19.20 -4.08
N GLY A 307 -1.81 17.93 -3.68
CA GLY A 307 -2.72 16.86 -4.06
C GLY A 307 -4.16 17.15 -3.66
N ILE A 308 -4.38 17.63 -2.43
CA ILE A 308 -5.72 18.02 -1.93
C ILE A 308 -6.26 19.22 -2.71
N ILE A 309 -5.44 20.26 -2.93
CA ILE A 309 -5.85 21.44 -3.69
C ILE A 309 -6.29 21.03 -5.12
N ARG A 310 -5.53 20.16 -5.78
CA ARG A 310 -5.89 19.64 -7.11
C ARG A 310 -7.17 18.79 -7.09
N SER A 311 -7.42 18.07 -6.01
CA SER A 311 -8.61 17.25 -5.82
C SER A 311 -9.83 18.05 -5.30
N TRP A 312 -9.72 19.35 -5.06
CA TRP A 312 -10.78 20.19 -4.48
C TRP A 312 -12.10 20.13 -5.25
N GLY A 313 -12.03 20.13 -6.58
CA GLY A 313 -13.21 19.97 -7.44
C GLY A 313 -13.93 18.63 -7.23
N ILE A 314 -13.15 17.57 -7.02
CA ILE A 314 -13.63 16.22 -6.74
C ILE A 314 -14.28 16.17 -5.35
N ILE A 315 -13.64 16.75 -4.35
CA ILE A 315 -14.15 16.85 -2.97
C ILE A 315 -15.50 17.57 -2.97
N LYS A 316 -15.58 18.74 -3.65
CA LYS A 316 -16.81 19.51 -3.76
C LYS A 316 -17.93 18.72 -4.48
N GLY A 317 -17.58 17.99 -5.54
CA GLY A 317 -18.50 17.10 -6.25
C GLY A 317 -19.03 15.96 -5.36
N ALA A 318 -18.14 15.32 -4.59
CA ALA A 318 -18.47 14.24 -3.68
C ALA A 318 -19.40 14.69 -2.52
N VAL A 319 -19.14 15.85 -1.93
CA VAL A 319 -20.02 16.45 -0.91
C VAL A 319 -21.41 16.77 -1.50
N GLY A 320 -21.45 17.30 -2.73
CA GLY A 320 -22.72 17.54 -3.45
C GLY A 320 -23.51 16.28 -3.75
N LEU A 321 -22.82 15.16 -4.01
CA LEU A 321 -23.46 13.85 -4.18
C LEU A 321 -23.98 13.27 -2.86
N ALA A 322 -23.18 13.37 -1.79
CA ALA A 322 -23.61 12.94 -0.45
C ALA A 322 -24.91 13.63 -0.04
N THR A 323 -24.99 14.95 -0.20
CA THR A 323 -26.19 15.70 0.13
C THR A 323 -27.40 15.31 -0.72
N LYS A 324 -27.22 14.94 -2.00
CA LYS A 324 -28.29 14.45 -2.87
C LYS A 324 -28.77 13.04 -2.50
N GLU A 325 -27.86 12.12 -2.19
CA GLU A 325 -28.20 10.75 -1.77
C GLU A 325 -28.93 10.72 -0.43
N PHE A 326 -28.50 11.51 0.54
CA PHE A 326 -29.17 11.63 1.85
C PHE A 326 -30.50 12.40 1.78
N SER A 327 -30.68 13.28 0.79
CA SER A 327 -31.91 14.09 0.62
C SER A 327 -33.00 13.39 -0.23
N GLY A 328 -32.68 12.27 -0.86
CA GLY A 328 -33.60 11.55 -1.78
C GLY A 328 -34.72 10.82 -1.03
N LYS A 329 -35.91 11.40 -1.04
CA LYS A 329 -37.08 10.98 -0.28
C LYS A 329 -37.79 9.64 -0.70
N ASN A 330 -37.31 8.91 -1.73
CA ASN A 330 -38.16 7.84 -2.33
C ASN A 330 -37.45 6.53 -2.71
N LYS A 331 -36.46 6.05 -1.99
CA LYS A 331 -35.72 4.83 -2.40
C LYS A 331 -36.07 3.53 -1.64
N GLY A 332 -36.91 3.56 -0.61
CA GLY A 332 -37.17 2.38 0.23
C GLY A 332 -38.07 1.29 -0.38
N ALA A 333 -38.77 1.59 -1.48
CA ALA A 333 -39.77 0.66 -2.07
C ALA A 333 -39.25 -0.08 -3.34
N ILE A 334 -38.09 0.32 -3.89
CA ILE A 334 -37.57 -0.22 -5.16
C ILE A 334 -36.43 -1.23 -4.94
N GLU A 335 -35.85 -1.27 -3.74
CA GLU A 335 -34.64 -2.12 -3.44
C GLU A 335 -34.96 -3.63 -3.54
N ASP A 336 -36.13 -4.10 -3.17
CA ASP A 336 -36.47 -5.53 -3.21
C ASP A 336 -36.76 -6.07 -4.63
N GLN A 337 -37.02 -5.20 -5.61
CA GLN A 337 -37.22 -5.58 -7.02
C GLN A 337 -35.99 -5.44 -7.90
N ALA A 338 -34.88 -4.87 -7.37
CA ALA A 338 -33.64 -4.73 -8.12
C ALA A 338 -32.98 -6.09 -8.42
N PRO A 339 -32.39 -6.28 -9.60
CA PRO A 339 -31.65 -7.50 -9.91
C PRO A 339 -30.51 -7.72 -8.90
N ARG A 340 -30.10 -8.97 -8.64
CA ARG A 340 -29.09 -9.31 -7.61
C ARG A 340 -27.80 -8.53 -7.76
N THR A 341 -27.42 -8.20 -8.98
CA THR A 341 -26.19 -7.45 -9.32
C THR A 341 -26.23 -5.96 -8.95
N GLN A 342 -27.37 -5.47 -8.49
CA GLN A 342 -27.58 -4.09 -8.03
C GLN A 342 -28.04 -4.01 -6.57
N ARG A 343 -28.14 -5.16 -5.87
CA ARG A 343 -28.55 -5.20 -4.46
C ARG A 343 -27.37 -4.95 -3.55
N ASP A 344 -27.38 -3.80 -2.88
CA ASP A 344 -26.47 -3.42 -1.80
C ASP A 344 -27.00 -3.84 -0.43
N LEU A 345 -26.22 -3.64 0.62
CA LEU A 345 -26.73 -3.66 1.99
C LEU A 345 -27.80 -2.57 2.15
N SER A 346 -28.85 -2.88 2.90
CA SER A 346 -29.94 -1.92 3.08
C SER A 346 -29.43 -0.62 3.72
N MET A 347 -29.92 0.52 3.27
CA MET A 347 -29.50 1.83 3.80
C MET A 347 -29.77 1.95 5.32
N LYS A 348 -30.83 1.30 5.81
CA LYS A 348 -31.13 1.22 7.24
C LYS A 348 -30.00 0.52 8.02
N PHE A 349 -29.51 -0.60 7.49
CA PHE A 349 -28.39 -1.33 8.07
C PHE A 349 -27.10 -0.48 8.04
N ILE A 350 -26.81 0.16 6.91
CA ILE A 350 -25.60 0.99 6.74
C ILE A 350 -25.60 2.13 7.74
N ILE A 351 -26.71 2.86 7.87
CA ILE A 351 -26.84 3.98 8.82
C ILE A 351 -26.72 3.49 10.27
N SER A 352 -27.42 2.41 10.64
CA SER A 352 -27.36 1.88 12.00
C SER A 352 -25.96 1.34 12.34
N ALA A 353 -25.30 0.65 11.42
CA ALA A 353 -23.94 0.16 11.57
C ALA A 353 -22.92 1.32 11.64
N ALA A 354 -23.10 2.37 10.84
CA ALA A 354 -22.26 3.57 10.89
C ALA A 354 -22.40 4.31 12.22
N VAL A 355 -23.62 4.50 12.71
CA VAL A 355 -23.84 5.10 14.04
C VAL A 355 -23.21 4.25 15.13
N PHE A 356 -23.39 2.93 15.08
CA PHE A 356 -22.77 2.01 16.05
C PHE A 356 -21.24 2.05 15.99
N ALA A 357 -20.64 2.01 14.79
CA ALA A 357 -19.20 2.13 14.61
C ALA A 357 -18.65 3.47 15.13
N LEU A 358 -19.37 4.58 14.90
CA LEU A 358 -19.03 5.90 15.41
C LEU A 358 -19.11 5.96 16.93
N ILE A 359 -20.11 5.32 17.56
CA ILE A 359 -20.21 5.23 19.03
C ILE A 359 -19.01 4.44 19.58
N ILE A 360 -18.67 3.30 18.99
CA ILE A 360 -17.51 2.53 19.42
C ILE A 360 -16.22 3.34 19.23
N THR A 361 -16.08 4.06 18.13
CA THR A 361 -14.94 4.94 17.88
C THR A 361 -14.81 6.02 18.94
N PHE A 362 -15.92 6.66 19.31
CA PHE A 362 -15.93 7.62 20.41
C PHE A 362 -15.51 6.98 21.74
N LEU A 363 -16.08 5.82 22.09
CA LEU A 363 -15.73 5.10 23.31
C LEU A 363 -14.27 4.67 23.32
N PHE A 364 -13.74 4.23 22.19
CA PHE A 364 -12.33 3.88 22.03
C PHE A 364 -11.41 5.07 22.32
N PHE A 365 -11.71 6.26 21.78
CA PHE A 365 -10.96 7.47 22.09
C PHE A 365 -11.13 7.89 23.56
N TYR A 366 -12.34 7.86 24.09
CA TYR A 366 -12.61 8.34 25.44
C TYR A 366 -12.04 7.43 26.54
N LEU A 367 -12.21 6.11 26.40
CA LEU A 367 -11.80 5.15 27.44
C LEU A 367 -10.39 4.57 27.20
N GLY A 368 -9.94 4.51 25.95
CA GLY A 368 -8.70 3.83 25.58
C GLY A 368 -7.51 4.74 25.31
N VAL A 369 -7.73 5.98 24.89
CA VAL A 369 -6.64 6.83 24.38
C VAL A 369 -6.49 8.14 25.15
N ILE A 370 -7.59 8.88 25.41
CA ILE A 370 -7.52 10.29 25.84
C ILE A 370 -7.97 10.50 27.29
N ASN A 371 -8.92 9.73 27.82
CA ASN A 371 -9.49 9.82 29.18
C ASN A 371 -10.06 11.22 29.56
N ASN A 372 -10.34 12.07 28.59
CA ASN A 372 -10.96 13.38 28.77
C ASN A 372 -12.11 13.55 27.78
N PHE A 373 -13.32 13.77 28.25
CA PHE A 373 -14.53 13.83 27.44
C PHE A 373 -14.48 14.89 26.34
N MET A 374 -14.03 16.10 26.67
CA MET A 374 -13.99 17.23 25.72
C MET A 374 -12.97 16.95 24.60
N GLN A 375 -11.78 16.52 24.98
CA GLN A 375 -10.71 16.21 24.03
C GLN A 375 -11.05 14.98 23.17
N ALA A 376 -11.66 13.95 23.77
CA ALA A 376 -12.14 12.77 23.05
C ALA A 376 -13.25 13.11 22.06
N THR A 377 -14.15 14.04 22.43
CA THR A 377 -15.18 14.53 21.50
C THR A 377 -14.58 15.25 20.30
N VAL A 378 -13.57 16.10 20.52
CA VAL A 378 -12.87 16.79 19.42
C VAL A 378 -12.14 15.79 18.53
N ALA A 379 -11.41 14.83 19.12
CA ALA A 379 -10.73 13.77 18.37
C ALA A 379 -11.71 12.95 17.51
N PHE A 380 -12.84 12.58 18.09
CA PHE A 380 -13.92 11.88 17.41
C PHE A 380 -14.49 12.67 16.23
N LEU A 381 -14.77 13.96 16.41
CA LEU A 381 -15.28 14.84 15.34
C LEU A 381 -14.28 14.97 14.19
N VAL A 382 -12.99 15.06 14.51
CA VAL A 382 -11.89 15.08 13.52
C VAL A 382 -11.88 13.77 12.73
N VAL A 383 -11.91 12.62 13.43
CA VAL A 383 -11.93 11.31 12.77
C VAL A 383 -13.16 11.15 11.88
N ALA A 384 -14.35 11.40 12.40
CA ALA A 384 -15.60 11.21 11.66
C ALA A 384 -15.67 12.11 10.42
N GLY A 385 -15.34 13.39 10.57
CA GLY A 385 -15.39 14.38 9.49
C GLY A 385 -14.34 14.11 8.41
N ILE A 386 -13.08 13.89 8.80
CA ILE A 386 -12.00 13.68 7.84
C ILE A 386 -12.14 12.32 7.15
N SER A 387 -12.47 11.25 7.88
CA SER A 387 -12.68 9.92 7.28
C SER A 387 -13.78 9.94 6.23
N PHE A 388 -14.91 10.61 6.51
CA PHE A 388 -16.00 10.73 5.55
C PHE A 388 -15.58 11.46 4.27
N LEU A 389 -14.91 12.62 4.43
CA LEU A 389 -14.45 13.42 3.29
C LEU A 389 -13.40 12.66 2.46
N PHE A 390 -12.43 12.06 3.12
CA PHE A 390 -11.32 11.40 2.45
C PHE A 390 -11.69 10.06 1.81
N THR A 391 -12.71 9.39 2.31
CA THR A 391 -13.26 8.16 1.70
C THR A 391 -13.69 8.42 0.26
N THR A 392 -14.41 9.49 0.00
CA THR A 392 -14.86 9.84 -1.36
C THR A 392 -13.72 10.28 -2.26
N VAL A 393 -12.74 11.01 -1.71
CA VAL A 393 -11.54 11.44 -2.45
C VAL A 393 -10.69 10.25 -2.86
N ALA A 394 -10.49 9.29 -1.96
CA ALA A 394 -9.73 8.08 -2.25
C ALA A 394 -10.41 7.21 -3.32
N ALA A 395 -11.72 7.02 -3.20
CA ALA A 395 -12.49 6.28 -4.20
C ALA A 395 -12.36 6.90 -5.60
N ASN A 396 -12.42 8.23 -5.69
CA ASN A 396 -12.26 8.93 -6.96
C ASN A 396 -10.82 8.84 -7.50
N ALA A 397 -9.82 9.02 -6.65
CA ALA A 397 -8.41 8.94 -7.06
C ALA A 397 -8.08 7.56 -7.62
N ILE A 398 -8.49 6.49 -6.96
CA ILE A 398 -8.28 5.12 -7.44
C ILE A 398 -9.05 4.84 -8.73
N ALA A 399 -10.28 5.31 -8.85
CA ALA A 399 -11.08 5.14 -10.06
C ALA A 399 -10.42 5.77 -11.30
N ILE A 400 -9.75 6.90 -11.14
CA ILE A 400 -9.12 7.64 -12.24
C ILE A 400 -7.66 7.19 -12.46
N VAL A 401 -6.85 7.10 -11.40
CA VAL A 401 -5.39 6.94 -11.50
C VAL A 401 -4.95 5.52 -11.19
N GLY A 402 -5.75 4.75 -10.44
CA GLY A 402 -5.41 3.41 -9.98
C GLY A 402 -4.43 3.38 -8.81
N THR A 403 -4.14 4.53 -8.18
CA THR A 403 -3.27 4.62 -7.01
C THR A 403 -3.98 5.29 -5.85
N ASN A 404 -3.78 4.77 -4.66
CA ASN A 404 -4.37 5.32 -3.45
C ASN A 404 -3.48 6.41 -2.85
N PRO A 405 -3.94 7.68 -2.68
CA PRO A 405 -3.12 8.78 -2.19
C PRO A 405 -2.91 8.75 -0.66
N VAL A 406 -2.73 7.56 -0.09
CA VAL A 406 -2.73 7.31 1.37
C VAL A 406 -1.68 8.13 2.11
N SER A 407 -0.42 8.12 1.67
CA SER A 407 0.69 8.71 2.41
C SER A 407 0.56 10.24 2.57
N GLY A 408 0.23 10.96 1.51
CA GLY A 408 0.09 12.42 1.54
C GLY A 408 -1.13 12.86 2.36
N MET A 409 -2.27 12.22 2.17
CA MET A 409 -3.51 12.54 2.89
C MET A 409 -3.41 12.19 4.38
N THR A 410 -2.68 11.14 4.73
CA THR A 410 -2.42 10.78 6.12
C THR A 410 -1.57 11.84 6.82
N LEU A 411 -0.50 12.29 6.19
CA LEU A 411 0.36 13.32 6.78
C LEU A 411 -0.43 14.63 7.01
N MET A 412 -1.27 15.02 6.06
CA MET A 412 -2.19 16.16 6.24
C MET A 412 -3.15 15.97 7.41
N THR A 413 -3.73 14.77 7.53
CA THR A 413 -4.61 14.43 8.66
C THR A 413 -3.88 14.59 9.99
N LEU A 414 -2.64 14.09 10.08
CA LEU A 414 -1.84 14.17 11.29
C LEU A 414 -1.50 15.60 11.65
N ILE A 415 -1.09 16.44 10.69
CA ILE A 415 -0.81 17.86 10.93
C ILE A 415 -2.08 18.57 11.41
N LEU A 416 -3.21 18.38 10.71
CA LEU A 416 -4.47 19.03 11.06
C LEU A 416 -4.98 18.56 12.43
N ALA A 417 -4.98 17.27 12.70
CA ALA A 417 -5.37 16.70 13.99
C ALA A 417 -4.47 17.23 15.12
N SER A 418 -3.16 17.28 14.91
CA SER A 418 -2.21 17.79 15.90
C SER A 418 -2.48 19.26 16.26
N VAL A 419 -2.68 20.10 15.26
CA VAL A 419 -2.99 21.53 15.48
C VAL A 419 -4.30 21.68 16.28
N ILE A 420 -5.34 20.92 15.91
CA ILE A 420 -6.64 20.95 16.61
C ILE A 420 -6.51 20.44 18.04
N LEU A 421 -5.80 19.31 18.26
CA LEU A 421 -5.61 18.74 19.60
C LEU A 421 -4.81 19.66 20.51
N VAL A 422 -3.76 20.30 19.99
CA VAL A 422 -2.98 21.29 20.72
C VAL A 422 -3.85 22.48 21.12
N ALA A 423 -4.75 22.95 20.24
CA ALA A 423 -5.65 24.04 20.51
C ALA A 423 -6.65 23.75 21.67
N VAL A 424 -7.04 22.47 21.83
CA VAL A 424 -7.89 22.01 22.95
C VAL A 424 -7.09 21.54 24.17
N GLY A 425 -5.78 21.84 24.22
CA GLY A 425 -4.92 21.58 25.36
C GLY A 425 -4.34 20.16 25.44
N LEU A 426 -4.51 19.31 24.44
CA LEU A 426 -3.92 17.98 24.41
C LEU A 426 -2.53 18.06 23.77
N LYS A 427 -1.49 18.00 24.61
CA LYS A 427 -0.08 18.16 24.23
C LYS A 427 0.76 17.02 24.83
N GLY A 428 2.06 16.98 24.46
CA GLY A 428 3.01 16.02 24.99
C GLY A 428 2.77 14.60 24.47
N THR A 429 3.20 13.61 25.25
CA THR A 429 3.14 12.19 24.88
C THR A 429 1.72 11.69 24.63
N SER A 430 0.75 12.08 25.48
CA SER A 430 -0.67 11.74 25.27
C SER A 430 -1.22 12.34 23.97
N GLY A 431 -0.81 13.57 23.62
CA GLY A 431 -1.17 14.20 22.37
C GLY A 431 -0.60 13.47 21.15
N MET A 432 0.66 13.00 21.24
CA MET A 432 1.29 12.21 20.18
C MET A 432 0.55 10.90 19.93
N VAL A 433 0.21 10.15 20.99
CA VAL A 433 -0.57 8.91 20.86
C VAL A 433 -1.93 9.18 20.23
N ALA A 434 -2.66 10.17 20.73
CA ALA A 434 -3.97 10.53 20.21
C ALA A 434 -3.91 10.90 18.71
N ALA A 435 -2.96 11.74 18.31
CA ALA A 435 -2.81 12.14 16.91
C ALA A 435 -2.48 10.95 16.01
N LEU A 436 -1.55 10.05 16.41
CA LEU A 436 -1.18 8.88 15.63
C LEU A 436 -2.32 7.86 15.51
N VAL A 437 -3.09 7.66 16.58
CA VAL A 437 -4.29 6.81 16.55
C VAL A 437 -5.37 7.40 15.65
N ILE A 438 -5.62 8.73 15.72
CA ILE A 438 -6.50 9.43 14.76
C ILE A 438 -6.03 9.19 13.32
N GLY A 439 -4.74 9.43 13.07
CA GLY A 439 -4.14 9.19 11.77
C GLY A 439 -4.31 7.75 11.30
N GLY A 440 -4.13 6.77 12.18
CA GLY A 440 -4.33 5.35 11.90
C GLY A 440 -5.75 5.01 11.49
N VAL A 441 -6.75 5.51 12.21
CA VAL A 441 -8.18 5.30 11.87
C VAL A 441 -8.51 5.95 10.53
N VAL A 442 -8.16 7.22 10.34
CA VAL A 442 -8.45 7.96 9.10
C VAL A 442 -7.72 7.36 7.90
N CYS A 443 -6.43 7.02 8.06
CA CYS A 443 -5.61 6.41 7.03
C CYS A 443 -6.19 5.07 6.57
N THR A 444 -6.61 4.25 7.52
CA THR A 444 -7.21 2.95 7.22
C THR A 444 -8.58 3.10 6.56
N ALA A 445 -9.40 4.07 6.98
CA ALA A 445 -10.69 4.35 6.37
C ALA A 445 -10.55 4.79 4.90
N LEU A 446 -9.66 5.72 4.65
CA LEU A 446 -9.32 6.21 3.32
C LEU A 446 -8.76 5.09 2.41
N SER A 447 -7.83 4.29 2.93
CA SER A 447 -7.24 3.16 2.20
C SER A 447 -8.29 2.09 1.87
N MET A 448 -9.14 1.75 2.85
CA MET A 448 -10.22 0.78 2.67
C MET A 448 -11.21 1.24 1.60
N ALA A 449 -11.60 2.49 1.60
CA ALA A 449 -12.53 3.02 0.61
C ALA A 449 -11.97 2.93 -0.81
N GLY A 450 -10.70 3.28 -0.98
CA GLY A 450 -10.02 3.19 -2.27
C GLY A 450 -9.93 1.76 -2.80
N GLY A 451 -9.47 0.80 -2.00
CA GLY A 451 -9.39 -0.60 -2.43
C GLY A 451 -10.77 -1.24 -2.62
N PHE A 452 -11.72 -0.92 -1.74
CA PHE A 452 -13.05 -1.54 -1.81
C PHE A 452 -13.87 -1.09 -3.03
N ILE A 453 -13.75 0.17 -3.49
CA ILE A 453 -14.41 0.59 -4.73
C ILE A 453 -13.86 -0.15 -5.95
N THR A 454 -12.59 -0.53 -5.93
CA THR A 454 -11.95 -1.38 -6.94
C THR A 454 -12.59 -2.77 -6.97
N ASP A 455 -12.74 -3.41 -5.80
CA ASP A 455 -13.39 -4.72 -5.69
C ASP A 455 -14.86 -4.69 -6.15
N LEU A 456 -15.59 -3.65 -5.79
CA LEU A 456 -16.98 -3.47 -6.22
C LEU A 456 -17.09 -3.25 -7.73
N LYS A 457 -16.11 -2.61 -8.36
CA LYS A 457 -16.04 -2.48 -9.82
C LYS A 457 -15.75 -3.81 -10.51
N ILE A 458 -14.86 -4.62 -9.95
CA ILE A 458 -14.62 -6.01 -10.39
C ILE A 458 -15.91 -6.81 -10.33
N GLY A 459 -16.60 -6.76 -9.20
CA GLY A 459 -17.90 -7.43 -9.01
C GLY A 459 -18.96 -6.97 -10.00
N TYR A 460 -19.02 -5.69 -10.32
CA TYR A 460 -19.93 -5.13 -11.30
C TYR A 460 -19.68 -5.68 -12.72
N TRP A 461 -18.42 -5.68 -13.17
CA TRP A 461 -18.08 -6.21 -14.49
C TRP A 461 -18.33 -7.71 -14.62
N ILE A 462 -18.06 -8.47 -13.57
CA ILE A 462 -18.28 -9.91 -13.56
C ILE A 462 -19.75 -10.26 -13.35
N GLY A 463 -20.49 -9.43 -12.62
CA GLY A 463 -21.88 -9.68 -12.25
C GLY A 463 -22.01 -10.41 -10.91
N SER A 464 -21.08 -10.19 -9.97
CA SER A 464 -21.20 -10.65 -8.59
C SER A 464 -22.24 -9.82 -7.82
N THR A 465 -22.74 -10.37 -6.71
CA THR A 465 -23.73 -9.70 -5.86
C THR A 465 -23.05 -8.71 -4.92
N PRO A 466 -23.23 -7.37 -5.05
CA PRO A 466 -22.55 -6.38 -4.22
C PRO A 466 -22.78 -6.61 -2.73
N ARG A 467 -24.00 -6.89 -2.30
CA ARG A 467 -24.35 -7.18 -0.90
C ARG A 467 -23.47 -8.28 -0.29
N LYS A 468 -23.08 -9.31 -1.07
CA LYS A 468 -22.20 -10.38 -0.60
C LYS A 468 -20.78 -9.89 -0.43
N GLN A 469 -20.25 -9.13 -1.40
CA GLN A 469 -18.91 -8.52 -1.27
C GLN A 469 -18.87 -7.57 -0.06
N GLU A 470 -19.87 -6.70 0.09
CA GLU A 470 -19.98 -5.75 1.20
C GLU A 470 -20.01 -6.45 2.56
N THR A 471 -20.84 -7.51 2.71
CA THR A 471 -20.94 -8.26 3.97
C THR A 471 -19.61 -8.93 4.35
N TRP A 472 -19.00 -9.63 3.40
CA TRP A 472 -17.78 -10.40 3.70
C TRP A 472 -16.51 -9.56 3.72
N LYS A 473 -16.58 -8.32 3.25
CA LYS A 473 -15.49 -7.34 3.40
C LYS A 473 -15.20 -7.03 4.87
N PHE A 474 -16.23 -6.99 5.74
CA PHE A 474 -16.03 -6.82 7.18
C PHE A 474 -15.21 -7.94 7.81
N LEU A 475 -15.41 -9.19 7.37
CA LEU A 475 -14.60 -10.31 7.84
C LEU A 475 -13.13 -10.17 7.41
N GLY A 476 -12.88 -9.84 6.14
CA GLY A 476 -11.53 -9.58 5.65
C GLY A 476 -10.85 -8.45 6.40
N THR A 477 -11.57 -7.39 6.72
CA THR A 477 -11.11 -6.26 7.54
C THR A 477 -10.68 -6.70 8.94
N LEU A 478 -11.51 -7.50 9.62
CA LEU A 478 -11.22 -8.02 10.95
C LEU A 478 -9.95 -8.88 10.97
N VAL A 479 -9.86 -9.82 10.02
CA VAL A 479 -8.71 -10.73 9.90
C VAL A 479 -7.43 -9.97 9.57
N SER A 480 -7.49 -9.04 8.62
CA SER A 480 -6.33 -8.24 8.22
C SER A 480 -5.87 -7.30 9.35
N ALA A 481 -6.79 -6.66 10.08
CA ALA A 481 -6.45 -5.80 11.21
C ALA A 481 -5.76 -6.58 12.34
N ALA A 482 -6.26 -7.78 12.67
CA ALA A 482 -5.63 -8.65 13.67
C ALA A 482 -4.23 -9.10 13.22
N THR A 483 -4.10 -9.50 11.95
CA THR A 483 -2.83 -9.97 11.39
C THR A 483 -1.80 -8.85 11.37
N VAL A 484 -2.15 -7.65 10.88
CA VAL A 484 -1.21 -6.54 10.80
C VAL A 484 -0.75 -6.08 12.17
N GLY A 485 -1.65 -6.02 13.15
CA GLY A 485 -1.30 -5.69 14.54
C GLY A 485 -0.29 -6.69 15.12
N GLY A 486 -0.52 -7.99 14.91
CA GLY A 486 0.40 -9.05 15.35
C GLY A 486 1.76 -8.98 14.64
N VAL A 487 1.76 -8.73 13.33
CA VAL A 487 3.01 -8.62 12.55
C VAL A 487 3.82 -7.39 12.97
N ILE A 488 3.19 -6.22 13.15
CA ILE A 488 3.88 -5.01 13.66
C ILE A 488 4.55 -5.30 15.01
N LEU A 489 3.85 -5.98 15.92
CA LEU A 489 4.38 -6.35 17.23
C LEU A 489 5.60 -7.29 17.11
N ILE A 490 5.52 -8.32 16.27
CA ILE A 490 6.64 -9.26 16.02
C ILE A 490 7.82 -8.51 15.42
N LEU A 491 7.60 -7.69 14.40
CA LEU A 491 8.65 -6.95 13.73
C LEU A 491 9.31 -5.91 14.65
N ASN A 492 8.52 -5.25 15.50
CA ASN A 492 9.08 -4.33 16.50
C ASN A 492 9.99 -5.06 17.50
N LYS A 493 9.57 -6.24 17.97
CA LYS A 493 10.39 -7.02 18.93
C LYS A 493 11.62 -7.68 18.29
N SER A 494 11.55 -8.04 16.99
CA SER A 494 12.63 -8.74 16.28
C SER A 494 13.69 -7.79 15.72
N TYR A 495 13.28 -6.66 15.15
CA TYR A 495 14.16 -5.70 14.49
C TYR A 495 14.13 -4.31 15.13
N GLY A 496 13.00 -3.93 15.75
CA GLY A 496 12.73 -2.54 16.13
C GLY A 496 12.48 -1.64 14.92
N PHE A 497 12.13 -0.37 15.20
CA PHE A 497 11.97 0.68 14.20
C PHE A 497 12.92 1.85 14.43
N SER A 498 13.86 1.70 15.38
CA SER A 498 14.87 2.69 15.74
C SER A 498 16.19 1.99 15.98
N GLY A 499 17.32 2.56 15.50
CA GLY A 499 18.66 2.00 15.64
C GLY A 499 19.29 1.56 14.31
N GLU A 500 20.55 1.10 14.37
CA GLU A 500 21.35 0.82 13.17
C GLU A 500 20.83 -0.34 12.32
N ASN A 501 20.27 -1.39 12.95
CA ASN A 501 19.78 -2.59 12.28
C ASN A 501 18.24 -2.67 12.27
N ALA A 502 17.56 -1.56 12.60
CA ALA A 502 16.11 -1.50 12.64
C ALA A 502 15.48 -1.52 11.24
N LEU A 503 14.23 -1.98 11.16
CA LEU A 503 13.43 -1.77 9.95
C LEU A 503 13.27 -0.27 9.71
N VAL A 504 13.47 0.15 8.47
CA VAL A 504 13.50 1.57 8.09
C VAL A 504 12.20 2.29 8.40
N ALA A 505 11.05 1.59 8.28
CA ALA A 505 9.70 2.12 8.50
C ALA A 505 9.53 3.57 8.00
N PRO A 506 9.77 3.85 6.69
CA PRO A 506 9.99 5.20 6.20
C PRO A 506 8.82 6.14 6.50
N GLN A 507 7.60 5.70 6.22
CA GLN A 507 6.39 6.52 6.42
C GLN A 507 6.14 6.80 7.90
N ALA A 508 6.27 5.78 8.76
CA ALA A 508 6.07 5.95 10.21
C ALA A 508 7.12 6.87 10.83
N ASN A 509 8.38 6.79 10.37
CA ASN A 509 9.43 7.74 10.80
C ASN A 509 9.10 9.17 10.37
N ALA A 510 8.57 9.36 9.14
CA ALA A 510 8.11 10.68 8.69
C ALA A 510 6.97 11.22 9.57
N MET A 511 6.00 10.36 9.92
CA MET A 511 4.88 10.74 10.79
C MET A 511 5.35 11.10 12.20
N ALA A 512 6.25 10.30 12.78
CA ALA A 512 6.84 10.59 14.09
C ALA A 512 7.59 11.94 14.09
N ALA A 513 8.40 12.18 13.08
CA ALA A 513 9.19 13.41 12.94
C ALA A 513 8.34 14.68 12.77
N VAL A 514 7.13 14.58 12.25
CA VAL A 514 6.19 15.70 12.15
C VAL A 514 5.39 15.90 13.44
N ILE A 515 4.92 14.80 14.03
CA ILE A 515 4.05 14.85 15.23
C ILE A 515 4.82 15.33 16.46
N GLU A 516 6.04 14.83 16.65
CA GLU A 516 6.83 15.12 17.85
C GLU A 516 6.99 16.63 18.09
N PRO A 517 7.54 17.44 17.17
CA PRO A 517 7.72 18.87 17.44
C PRO A 517 6.39 19.62 17.57
N LEU A 518 5.34 19.20 16.86
CA LEU A 518 4.01 19.83 16.98
C LEU A 518 3.41 19.62 18.36
N MET A 519 3.58 18.44 18.97
CA MET A 519 2.99 18.10 20.26
C MET A 519 3.84 18.48 21.46
N MET A 520 5.17 18.43 21.33
CA MET A 520 6.10 18.76 22.41
C MET A 520 6.39 20.27 22.51
N GLY A 521 5.99 21.06 21.50
CA GLY A 521 6.29 22.49 21.43
C GLY A 521 7.78 22.81 21.27
N GLN A 522 8.59 21.82 20.95
CA GLN A 522 10.01 21.99 20.62
C GLN A 522 10.16 22.43 19.17
N GLY A 523 11.19 23.24 18.88
CA GLY A 523 11.39 23.77 17.53
C GLY A 523 11.58 22.67 16.50
N ALA A 524 10.58 22.50 15.64
CA ALA A 524 10.74 21.66 14.45
C ALA A 524 11.78 22.30 13.52
N PRO A 525 12.49 21.53 12.70
CA PRO A 525 13.42 22.06 11.71
C PRO A 525 12.66 22.70 10.53
N TRP A 526 11.88 23.75 10.84
CA TRP A 526 10.99 24.43 9.87
C TRP A 526 11.71 24.88 8.61
N MET A 527 12.99 25.25 8.73
CA MET A 527 13.79 25.66 7.59
C MET A 527 13.99 24.50 6.62
N LEU A 528 14.31 23.31 7.13
CA LEU A 528 14.49 22.10 6.29
C LEU A 528 13.16 21.65 5.68
N TYR A 529 12.08 21.69 6.44
CA TYR A 529 10.72 21.44 5.90
C TYR A 529 10.35 22.46 4.83
N GLY A 530 10.69 23.74 5.04
CA GLY A 530 10.46 24.82 4.07
C GLY A 530 11.21 24.60 2.75
N ILE A 531 12.48 24.20 2.82
CA ILE A 531 13.28 23.86 1.62
C ILE A 531 12.61 22.73 0.84
N GLY A 532 12.21 21.66 1.51
CA GLY A 532 11.50 20.54 0.90
C GLY A 532 10.16 20.96 0.28
N ALA A 533 9.41 21.81 0.96
CA ALA A 533 8.13 22.33 0.47
C ALA A 533 8.30 23.19 -0.78
N ILE A 534 9.27 24.10 -0.81
CA ILE A 534 9.59 24.92 -1.99
C ILE A 534 9.99 24.02 -3.17
N LEU A 535 10.83 23.02 -2.92
CA LEU A 535 11.23 22.07 -3.95
C LEU A 535 10.03 21.31 -4.52
N ALA A 536 9.10 20.86 -3.67
CA ALA A 536 7.86 20.19 -4.12
C ALA A 536 6.98 21.10 -5.00
N VAL A 537 6.87 22.39 -4.67
CA VAL A 537 6.15 23.37 -5.50
C VAL A 537 6.83 23.54 -6.85
N LEU A 538 8.15 23.69 -6.88
CA LEU A 538 8.94 23.83 -8.12
C LEU A 538 8.79 22.58 -9.01
N LEU A 539 8.91 21.37 -8.44
CA LEU A 539 8.72 20.13 -9.18
C LEU A 539 7.31 20.00 -9.75
N THR A 540 6.31 20.41 -8.97
CA THR A 540 4.92 20.42 -9.43
C THR A 540 4.71 21.38 -10.59
N TRP A 541 5.35 22.55 -10.57
CA TRP A 541 5.33 23.51 -11.65
C TRP A 541 5.99 22.97 -12.93
N LEU A 542 7.07 22.20 -12.77
CA LEU A 542 7.75 21.49 -13.86
C LEU A 542 7.03 20.23 -14.34
N ASN A 543 5.82 19.92 -13.82
CA ASN A 543 5.07 18.69 -14.09
C ASN A 543 5.80 17.40 -13.72
N VAL A 544 6.73 17.46 -12.75
CA VAL A 544 7.35 16.29 -12.16
C VAL A 544 6.51 15.84 -10.96
N PRO A 545 6.22 14.53 -10.79
CA PRO A 545 5.52 14.00 -9.61
C PRO A 545 6.28 14.29 -8.32
N ALA A 546 5.95 15.41 -7.66
CA ALA A 546 6.66 15.92 -6.49
C ALA A 546 6.68 14.91 -5.33
N LEU A 547 5.57 14.17 -5.12
CA LEU A 547 5.50 13.14 -4.08
C LEU A 547 6.51 12.02 -4.31
N ALA A 548 6.65 11.53 -5.54
CA ALA A 548 7.59 10.46 -5.86
C ALA A 548 9.05 10.90 -5.64
N PHE A 549 9.39 12.12 -6.04
CA PHE A 549 10.72 12.70 -5.82
C PHE A 549 10.99 12.90 -4.32
N ALA A 550 10.03 13.45 -3.58
CA ALA A 550 10.14 13.68 -2.14
C ALA A 550 10.26 12.37 -1.33
N LEU A 551 9.55 11.32 -1.72
CA LEU A 551 9.74 9.98 -1.17
C LEU A 551 11.17 9.48 -1.41
N GLY A 552 11.71 9.71 -2.60
CA GLY A 552 13.09 9.39 -2.90
C GLY A 552 14.08 10.12 -2.00
N MET A 553 13.87 11.40 -1.71
CA MET A 553 14.71 12.16 -0.77
C MET A 553 14.66 11.62 0.67
N PHE A 554 13.53 11.04 1.06
CA PHE A 554 13.30 10.55 2.40
C PHE A 554 13.76 9.09 2.62
N ILE A 555 13.52 8.23 1.63
CA ILE A 555 13.89 6.80 1.68
C ILE A 555 15.40 6.66 1.47
N PRO A 556 16.10 5.81 2.25
CA PRO A 556 17.53 5.55 2.05
C PRO A 556 17.87 5.13 0.62
N LEU A 557 19.04 5.55 0.14
CA LEU A 557 19.50 5.32 -1.23
C LEU A 557 19.48 3.85 -1.63
N GLU A 558 19.90 2.97 -0.72
CA GLU A 558 19.97 1.52 -0.95
C GLU A 558 18.62 0.88 -1.32
N LEU A 559 17.51 1.45 -0.91
CA LEU A 559 16.18 0.94 -1.25
C LEU A 559 15.64 1.50 -2.57
N ASN A 560 16.14 2.64 -3.01
CA ASN A 560 15.68 3.28 -4.25
C ASN A 560 16.49 2.85 -5.49
N THR A 561 17.74 2.49 -5.33
CA THR A 561 18.62 2.05 -6.44
C THR A 561 18.14 0.75 -7.12
N PRO A 562 17.72 -0.31 -6.40
CA PRO A 562 17.23 -1.53 -7.06
C PRO A 562 15.88 -1.33 -7.78
N LEU A 563 15.09 -0.31 -7.40
CA LEU A 563 13.89 0.04 -8.14
C LEU A 563 14.22 0.41 -9.59
N VAL A 564 15.29 1.19 -9.80
CA VAL A 564 15.74 1.56 -11.15
C VAL A 564 16.18 0.33 -11.93
N ILE A 565 16.88 -0.62 -11.29
CA ILE A 565 17.31 -1.87 -11.93
C ILE A 565 16.08 -2.68 -12.37
N GLY A 566 15.07 -2.85 -11.49
CA GLY A 566 13.81 -3.51 -11.83
C GLY A 566 13.06 -2.81 -12.97
N GLY A 567 13.00 -1.47 -12.92
CA GLY A 567 12.40 -0.65 -13.97
C GLY A 567 13.12 -0.75 -15.31
N LEU A 568 14.45 -0.82 -15.31
CA LEU A 568 15.26 -1.06 -16.52
C LEU A 568 14.99 -2.43 -17.14
N ILE A 569 14.83 -3.46 -16.30
CA ILE A 569 14.46 -4.80 -16.78
C ILE A 569 13.08 -4.75 -17.44
N SER A 570 12.11 -4.11 -16.80
CA SER A 570 10.76 -3.95 -17.34
C SER A 570 10.76 -3.23 -18.69
N TRP A 571 11.48 -2.12 -18.78
CA TRP A 571 11.64 -1.38 -20.02
C TRP A 571 12.33 -2.22 -21.12
N TYR A 572 13.43 -2.91 -20.78
CA TYR A 572 14.17 -3.77 -21.71
C TYR A 572 13.27 -4.87 -22.27
N VAL A 573 12.55 -5.57 -21.40
CA VAL A 573 11.65 -6.68 -21.76
C VAL A 573 10.51 -6.18 -22.65
N GLY A 574 9.96 -5.00 -22.37
CA GLY A 574 8.84 -4.41 -23.09
C GLY A 574 9.19 -3.71 -24.41
N SER A 575 10.48 -3.48 -24.68
CA SER A 575 10.91 -2.71 -25.87
C SER A 575 11.70 -3.53 -26.90
N ARG A 576 12.02 -4.82 -26.63
CA ARG A 576 12.98 -5.59 -27.44
C ARG A 576 12.44 -6.10 -28.76
N SER A 577 11.14 -6.23 -28.96
CA SER A 577 10.52 -6.70 -30.19
C SER A 577 9.80 -5.57 -30.93
N LYS A 578 9.73 -5.68 -32.25
CA LYS A 578 8.84 -4.84 -33.07
C LYS A 578 7.37 -5.25 -32.93
N ASP A 579 7.11 -6.45 -32.45
CA ASP A 579 5.78 -6.98 -32.20
C ASP A 579 5.26 -6.54 -30.82
N THR A 580 4.28 -5.65 -30.82
CA THR A 580 3.69 -5.09 -29.60
C THR A 580 2.97 -6.14 -28.75
N ALA A 581 2.35 -7.15 -29.38
CA ALA A 581 1.66 -8.24 -28.66
C ALA A 581 2.66 -9.14 -27.92
N LEU A 582 3.80 -9.44 -28.54
CA LEU A 582 4.88 -10.21 -27.90
C LEU A 582 5.51 -9.41 -26.74
N ASN A 583 5.73 -8.11 -26.91
CA ASN A 583 6.24 -7.24 -25.85
C ASN A 583 5.28 -7.20 -24.66
N LYS A 584 3.98 -7.09 -24.92
CA LYS A 584 2.95 -7.14 -23.88
C LYS A 584 2.97 -8.48 -23.14
N ALA A 585 2.98 -9.60 -23.84
CA ALA A 585 3.04 -10.94 -23.24
C ALA A 585 4.30 -11.12 -22.35
N ARG A 586 5.44 -10.56 -22.76
CA ARG A 586 6.69 -10.56 -21.97
C ARG A 586 6.58 -9.69 -20.72
N LEU A 587 6.01 -8.49 -20.84
CA LEU A 587 5.76 -7.59 -19.70
C LEU A 587 4.82 -8.24 -18.70
N ASP A 588 3.70 -8.80 -19.15
CA ASP A 588 2.72 -9.47 -18.29
C ASP A 588 3.35 -10.64 -17.54
N LYS A 589 4.12 -11.48 -18.22
CA LYS A 589 4.85 -12.57 -17.55
C LYS A 589 5.88 -12.06 -16.56
N GLY A 590 6.61 -11.00 -16.88
CA GLY A 590 7.56 -10.38 -15.97
C GLY A 590 6.88 -9.78 -14.75
N THR A 591 5.70 -9.19 -14.92
CA THR A 591 4.87 -8.68 -13.79
C THR A 591 4.45 -9.82 -12.86
N LEU A 592 4.07 -10.99 -13.40
CA LEU A 592 3.78 -12.17 -12.57
C LEU A 592 5.00 -12.66 -11.78
N LEU A 593 6.17 -12.72 -12.43
CA LEU A 593 7.42 -13.11 -11.77
C LEU A 593 7.80 -12.09 -10.67
N ALA A 594 7.70 -10.81 -10.96
CA ALA A 594 7.97 -9.73 -10.01
C ALA A 594 7.00 -9.77 -8.82
N SER A 595 5.70 -9.99 -9.06
CA SER A 595 4.70 -10.19 -8.01
C SER A 595 5.02 -11.42 -7.15
N GLY A 596 5.52 -12.49 -7.76
CA GLY A 596 6.02 -13.66 -7.03
C GLY A 596 7.20 -13.30 -6.11
N PHE A 597 8.21 -12.59 -6.60
CA PHE A 597 9.34 -12.12 -5.80
C PHE A 597 8.89 -11.28 -4.61
N ILE A 598 7.97 -10.34 -4.83
CA ILE A 598 7.41 -9.49 -3.79
C ILE A 598 6.72 -10.33 -2.72
N ALA A 599 5.77 -11.17 -3.13
CA ALA A 599 4.98 -11.97 -2.20
C ALA A 599 5.85 -12.99 -1.45
N GLY A 600 6.74 -13.71 -2.17
CA GLY A 600 7.63 -14.71 -1.59
C GLY A 600 8.67 -14.10 -0.66
N GLY A 601 9.36 -13.05 -1.10
CA GLY A 601 10.39 -12.37 -0.32
C GLY A 601 9.82 -11.71 0.94
N ALA A 602 8.68 -11.01 0.81
CA ALA A 602 8.02 -10.39 1.95
C ALA A 602 7.49 -11.43 2.96
N LEU A 603 6.90 -12.55 2.49
CA LEU A 603 6.43 -13.62 3.36
C LEU A 603 7.59 -14.28 4.12
N MET A 604 8.68 -14.59 3.42
CA MET A 604 9.86 -15.18 4.06
C MET A 604 10.57 -14.19 5.00
N GLY A 605 10.49 -12.89 4.74
CA GLY A 605 10.93 -11.87 5.68
C GLY A 605 10.16 -11.90 7.00
N VAL A 606 8.84 -12.14 6.97
CA VAL A 606 8.03 -12.34 8.19
C VAL A 606 8.39 -13.64 8.89
N VAL A 607 8.62 -14.73 8.13
CA VAL A 607 9.08 -16.01 8.71
C VAL A 607 10.43 -15.83 9.39
N SER A 608 11.38 -15.16 8.75
CA SER A 608 12.69 -14.82 9.33
C SER A 608 12.56 -14.00 10.61
N ALA A 609 11.67 -12.99 10.61
CA ALA A 609 11.38 -12.21 11.81
C ALA A 609 10.79 -13.06 12.93
N GLY A 610 9.88 -13.99 12.61
CA GLY A 610 9.32 -14.94 13.57
C GLY A 610 10.36 -15.89 14.16
N MET A 611 11.29 -16.37 13.34
CA MET A 611 12.41 -17.20 13.80
C MET A 611 13.34 -16.42 14.75
N LYS A 612 13.69 -15.19 14.38
CA LYS A 612 14.48 -14.30 15.24
C LYS A 612 13.77 -14.00 16.56
N PHE A 613 12.45 -13.76 16.51
CA PHE A 613 11.62 -13.59 17.71
C PHE A 613 11.63 -14.84 18.62
N ALA A 614 11.68 -16.04 18.03
CA ALA A 614 11.79 -17.31 18.74
C ALA A 614 13.21 -17.62 19.27
N GLY A 615 14.17 -16.72 19.05
CA GLY A 615 15.55 -16.84 19.53
C GLY A 615 16.50 -17.58 18.57
N PHE A 616 16.11 -17.81 17.32
CA PHE A 616 17.00 -18.35 16.31
C PHE A 616 17.86 -17.23 15.71
N GLU A 617 19.11 -17.14 16.12
CA GLU A 617 20.13 -16.27 15.53
C GLU A 617 21.21 -17.15 14.90
N TYR A 618 21.46 -16.90 13.62
CA TYR A 618 22.55 -17.56 12.91
C TYR A 618 23.70 -16.56 12.72
N THR A 619 24.88 -16.93 13.19
CA THR A 619 26.11 -16.16 13.03
C THR A 619 27.07 -16.95 12.14
N HIS A 620 27.83 -16.24 11.32
CA HIS A 620 28.87 -16.80 10.46
C HIS A 620 30.15 -15.97 10.54
N ASP A 621 31.31 -16.61 10.29
CA ASP A 621 32.63 -15.98 10.36
C ASP A 621 33.15 -15.48 8.99
N LEU A 622 32.24 -15.22 8.02
CA LEU A 622 32.63 -14.76 6.69
C LEU A 622 33.04 -13.27 6.72
N SER A 623 34.09 -12.91 5.98
CA SER A 623 34.50 -11.52 5.87
C SER A 623 33.45 -10.69 5.10
N GLU A 624 33.32 -9.41 5.45
CA GLU A 624 32.38 -8.50 4.79
C GLU A 624 32.62 -8.43 3.26
N ALA A 625 33.89 -8.46 2.83
CA ALA A 625 34.25 -8.49 1.42
C ALA A 625 33.71 -9.74 0.71
N THR A 626 33.75 -10.90 1.36
CA THR A 626 33.19 -12.14 0.83
C THR A 626 31.68 -12.04 0.72
N LEU A 627 31.00 -11.55 1.77
CA LEU A 627 29.55 -11.39 1.78
C LEU A 627 29.07 -10.45 0.68
N GLN A 628 29.76 -9.35 0.45
CA GLN A 628 29.40 -8.41 -0.62
C GLN A 628 29.68 -8.99 -2.02
N THR A 629 30.76 -9.73 -2.20
CA THR A 629 31.08 -10.37 -3.47
C THR A 629 30.03 -11.43 -3.81
N VAL A 630 29.68 -12.29 -2.85
CA VAL A 630 28.62 -13.29 -3.02
C VAL A 630 27.28 -12.61 -3.28
N GLY A 631 26.98 -11.53 -2.53
CA GLY A 631 25.76 -10.73 -2.73
C GLY A 631 25.63 -10.18 -4.15
N LEU A 632 26.72 -9.64 -4.70
CA LEU A 632 26.73 -9.16 -6.08
C LEU A 632 26.44 -10.30 -7.09
N ILE A 633 27.09 -11.45 -6.93
CA ILE A 633 26.88 -12.61 -7.81
C ILE A 633 25.43 -13.09 -7.73
N MET A 634 24.90 -13.27 -6.51
CA MET A 634 23.53 -13.74 -6.29
C MET A 634 22.51 -12.74 -6.84
N TYR A 635 22.75 -11.45 -6.70
CA TYR A 635 21.88 -10.42 -7.25
C TYR A 635 21.89 -10.39 -8.78
N LEU A 636 23.06 -10.55 -9.42
CA LEU A 636 23.16 -10.68 -10.87
C LEU A 636 22.45 -11.94 -11.39
N LEU A 637 22.52 -13.05 -10.67
CA LEU A 637 21.77 -14.27 -11.00
C LEU A 637 20.25 -14.04 -10.91
N LEU A 638 19.78 -13.29 -9.90
CA LEU A 638 18.38 -12.95 -9.74
C LEU A 638 17.88 -12.04 -10.89
N ILE A 639 18.66 -11.03 -11.26
CA ILE A 639 18.40 -10.15 -12.42
C ILE A 639 18.32 -10.99 -13.71
N ALA A 640 19.26 -11.90 -13.92
CA ALA A 640 19.28 -12.79 -15.08
C ALA A 640 18.05 -13.71 -15.10
N PHE A 641 17.69 -14.29 -13.96
CA PHE A 641 16.49 -15.12 -13.84
C PHE A 641 15.22 -14.35 -14.23
N LEU A 642 15.01 -13.14 -13.67
CA LEU A 642 13.84 -12.31 -13.98
C LEU A 642 13.80 -11.94 -15.47
N THR A 643 14.93 -11.49 -16.02
CA THR A 643 15.01 -11.05 -17.42
C THR A 643 14.79 -12.21 -18.39
N ILE A 644 15.52 -13.31 -18.23
CA ILE A 644 15.46 -14.47 -19.14
C ILE A 644 14.08 -15.13 -19.07
N SER A 645 13.52 -15.28 -17.86
CA SER A 645 12.22 -15.91 -17.68
C SER A 645 11.08 -15.07 -18.27
N SER A 646 11.16 -13.74 -18.18
CA SER A 646 10.22 -12.82 -18.82
C SER A 646 10.32 -12.90 -20.36
N MET A 647 11.54 -12.91 -20.90
CA MET A 647 11.80 -12.99 -22.34
C MET A 647 11.31 -14.29 -22.99
N LYS A 648 11.19 -15.39 -22.22
CA LYS A 648 10.65 -16.68 -22.68
C LYS A 648 9.12 -16.70 -22.84
N ALA A 649 8.42 -15.58 -22.67
CA ALA A 649 6.99 -15.51 -22.98
C ALA A 649 6.77 -15.70 -24.48
N LYS A 650 5.73 -16.49 -24.82
CA LYS A 650 5.24 -16.68 -26.19
C LYS A 650 3.98 -15.83 -26.38
N LYS A 651 3.67 -15.46 -27.61
CA LYS A 651 2.36 -14.92 -27.95
C LYS A 651 1.28 -15.87 -27.41
N GLN A 652 0.28 -15.33 -26.76
CA GLN A 652 -0.96 -16.04 -26.51
C GLN A 652 -1.78 -15.91 -27.80
N ASP A 653 -2.09 -17.04 -28.41
CA ASP A 653 -2.99 -17.13 -29.57
C ASP A 653 -4.42 -16.82 -29.16
#